data_c15b53d654601cf657fd6b363ce5ae47
#
_entry.id   c15b53d654601cf657fd6b363ce5ae47
#
_cell.length_a   1.000
_cell.length_b   1.000
_cell.length_c   1.000
_cell.angle_alpha   90.00
_cell.angle_beta   90.00
_cell.angle_gamma   90.00
#
_symmetry.space_group_name_H-M   'P 1'
#
loop_
_entity.id
_entity.type
_entity.pdbx_description
1 polymer ?
#
loop_
_entity_poly.entity_id
_entity_poly.type
_entity_poly.pdbx_seq_one_letter_code
_entity_poly.pdbx_strand_id
1 'polypeptide(L)'
;MCSKSMTIEDGSFRHLRNLKSLYLDGNQLSSIPTGLPPSLTLLSLEVNNIHTILKENVSHLGNIESLYFGQNCYYRNPCNVSYEIQEGAFFQLEKLSLLSLKSNNLSYVPLKLPPGLKELILYNNNIEGVTKDDFQNLTNLEILDLSGNCPRCYNAPFPCTPCANYAPFQIDTNTFQNLKKLKILRLHSNSLMTVKSEWFQDLEELQVLDLSSNFLARDITVTTFPKYLPKLVELDLSFNYELQRYPNSLSLSPHFSSLTSLRVIRIRGFVFQQLKSSDIRPLTHLRQLEIIDLGTNFIKMANLSILTELKSFHIINLSDNKISSPSDSEHPAECDNKQEPLLTSPMASAGQFYTGEEIHYFRYDEYARSCKYKRREAGPWNPVINKQCSEFGKTLDLSRNNIFFLDPKFLNLVELKCLNLSGNAMSQSLNGTEFIHLTELQYLDFSFNRLDLLYSTAFQELINLTVLDISNNNHYFTSEGLTHMLNFTKNLPKLNVLLMNYNEISTSTNTEMESLSLQTLEFKGNRLDMLWRDGDLRYVNYFKGIIHLKVLDISENNLNFIPLQVFDGLPENLSELYLNNNRLKSFSWEKLESLSELQVLDLSGNQLKTVPPELSNCTKTLRKLILQKNLLTKLTPNFLRDAFSLKYLDLSFNEIQYIEQSSFPENVVNCLDILLLHGNKFMCTCNAMWFAIWLNRTMVNIPRLATDVTCANPGAQAGKKVIFLDLQTCQHSSLSIILYVFLTSLTLGFLTLSISTHLFLWDVWYIYHFCWAKIKGYSRLSSQTTMYDAFIAYDTKDLTVSDWVLQELQVHLEEQGDPPLQLCLEERDWIPGWPLIDNLSQSIQQSKKTIFILTNKYIRSGNFKTAFYLAHQRLMDEKADVILLIFLEKLPRSSKYLRLRKRLYRRSILEWPTNPQAQPYFWFSLRNAMATDSHRQYSKLFQETL
;
A
#
# COMPACT_ATOMS: atom_id res chain seq x y z
N MET A 1 8.93 -2.26 -21.12
CA MET A 1 9.67 -1.44 -22.12
C MET A 1 9.82 -2.27 -23.37
N CYS A 2 9.40 -1.76 -24.53
CA CYS A 2 9.70 -2.40 -25.79
C CYS A 2 11.22 -2.37 -25.99
N SER A 3 11.83 -3.50 -26.28
CA SER A 3 13.29 -3.65 -26.46
C SER A 3 13.83 -3.15 -27.80
N LYS A 4 12.99 -2.51 -28.63
CA LYS A 4 13.37 -1.96 -29.92
C LYS A 4 12.95 -0.49 -29.98
N SER A 5 13.88 0.39 -30.41
CA SER A 5 13.60 1.77 -30.76
C SER A 5 12.58 1.83 -31.89
N MET A 6 11.58 2.69 -31.72
CA MET A 6 10.61 2.95 -32.77
C MET A 6 11.24 3.91 -33.78
N THR A 7 11.13 3.62 -35.05
CA THR A 7 11.49 4.54 -36.14
C THR A 7 10.20 4.99 -36.85
N ILE A 8 10.05 6.29 -37.04
CA ILE A 8 8.94 6.90 -37.74
C ILE A 8 9.48 7.41 -39.05
N GLU A 9 8.92 6.98 -40.16
CA GLU A 9 9.30 7.47 -41.52
C GLU A 9 8.95 8.94 -41.66
N ASP A 10 9.80 9.66 -42.41
CA ASP A 10 9.63 11.08 -42.65
C ASP A 10 8.27 11.39 -43.27
N GLY A 11 7.56 12.33 -42.71
CA GLY A 11 6.26 12.78 -43.22
C GLY A 11 5.08 11.84 -42.93
N SER A 12 5.25 10.79 -42.09
CA SER A 12 4.17 9.83 -41.77
C SER A 12 2.89 10.49 -41.28
N PHE A 13 2.98 11.63 -40.62
CA PHE A 13 1.83 12.37 -40.09
C PHE A 13 1.29 13.47 -41.02
N ARG A 14 1.96 13.75 -42.18
CA ARG A 14 1.68 14.90 -43.04
C ARG A 14 0.26 14.96 -43.57
N HIS A 15 -0.34 13.80 -43.78
CA HIS A 15 -1.70 13.68 -44.34
C HIS A 15 -2.81 13.82 -43.27
N LEU A 16 -2.48 13.86 -42.00
CA LEU A 16 -3.46 13.92 -40.90
C LEU A 16 -3.86 15.37 -40.59
N ARG A 17 -4.51 16.05 -41.55
CA ARG A 17 -4.81 17.48 -41.49
C ARG A 17 -5.73 17.91 -40.37
N ASN A 18 -6.46 16.98 -39.74
CA ASN A 18 -7.37 17.25 -38.62
C ASN A 18 -6.81 16.79 -37.26
N LEU A 19 -5.56 16.28 -37.24
CA LEU A 19 -4.94 15.82 -35.98
C LEU A 19 -4.62 17.02 -35.08
N LYS A 20 -5.21 17.06 -33.89
CA LYS A 20 -5.00 18.12 -32.90
C LYS A 20 -4.06 17.72 -31.79
N SER A 21 -4.09 16.46 -31.37
CA SER A 21 -3.27 15.98 -30.23
C SER A 21 -2.51 14.72 -30.64
N LEU A 22 -1.18 14.74 -30.44
CA LEU A 22 -0.31 13.62 -30.73
C LEU A 22 0.54 13.29 -29.52
N TYR A 23 0.46 12.04 -29.07
CA TYR A 23 1.24 11.50 -27.97
C TYR A 23 2.13 10.39 -28.49
N LEU A 24 3.44 10.58 -28.37
CA LEU A 24 4.47 9.61 -28.77
C LEU A 24 5.41 9.26 -27.61
N ASP A 25 4.89 9.28 -26.40
CA ASP A 25 5.67 9.08 -25.18
C ASP A 25 6.19 7.64 -25.08
N GLY A 26 7.42 7.47 -24.58
CA GLY A 26 7.98 6.16 -24.24
C GLY A 26 8.40 5.30 -25.43
N ASN A 27 8.68 5.86 -26.59
CA ASN A 27 9.00 5.16 -27.84
C ASN A 27 10.49 5.10 -28.20
N GLN A 28 11.38 5.63 -27.35
CA GLN A 28 12.83 5.70 -27.61
C GLN A 28 13.20 6.45 -28.89
N LEU A 29 12.41 7.44 -29.28
CA LEU A 29 12.70 8.30 -30.43
C LEU A 29 13.97 9.12 -30.16
N SER A 30 14.88 9.17 -31.13
CA SER A 30 16.11 9.97 -31.05
C SER A 30 15.95 11.40 -31.59
N SER A 31 14.86 11.68 -32.30
CA SER A 31 14.57 13.00 -32.87
C SER A 31 13.07 13.25 -32.93
N ILE A 32 12.71 14.52 -33.05
CA ILE A 32 11.33 14.93 -33.30
C ILE A 32 10.94 14.45 -34.70
N PRO A 33 9.79 13.74 -34.87
CA PRO A 33 9.36 13.30 -36.23
C PRO A 33 9.17 14.46 -37.19
N THR A 34 9.59 14.29 -38.41
CA THR A 34 9.42 15.30 -39.47
C THR A 34 8.01 15.26 -40.07
N GLY A 35 7.58 16.38 -40.64
CA GLY A 35 6.29 16.48 -41.31
C GLY A 35 5.07 16.39 -40.41
N LEU A 36 5.20 16.82 -39.17
CA LEU A 36 4.07 16.95 -38.24
C LEU A 36 3.02 17.94 -38.84
N PRO A 37 1.72 17.64 -38.71
CA PRO A 37 0.70 18.49 -39.30
C PRO A 37 0.56 19.84 -38.54
N PRO A 38 0.40 20.97 -39.25
CA PRO A 38 0.25 22.28 -38.61
C PRO A 38 -1.07 22.45 -37.85
N SER A 39 -1.98 21.48 -37.92
CA SER A 39 -3.20 21.45 -37.14
C SER A 39 -3.01 21.07 -35.67
N LEU A 40 -1.82 20.59 -35.29
CA LEU A 40 -1.53 20.18 -33.93
C LEU A 40 -1.65 21.36 -32.97
N THR A 41 -2.37 21.12 -31.87
CA THR A 41 -2.47 21.97 -30.69
C THR A 41 -1.71 21.42 -29.51
N LEU A 42 -1.51 20.09 -29.47
CA LEU A 42 -0.76 19.39 -28.41
C LEU A 42 0.18 18.36 -29.02
N LEU A 43 1.44 18.39 -28.61
CA LEU A 43 2.46 17.39 -28.95
C LEU A 43 3.17 16.95 -27.66
N SER A 44 3.15 15.64 -27.41
CA SER A 44 3.90 15.03 -26.30
C SER A 44 4.91 14.02 -26.82
N LEU A 45 6.17 14.23 -26.45
CA LEU A 45 7.35 13.42 -26.79
C LEU A 45 8.15 13.07 -25.52
N GLU A 46 7.45 12.90 -24.41
CA GLU A 46 8.08 12.57 -23.13
C GLU A 46 8.67 11.15 -23.14
N VAL A 47 9.66 10.92 -22.29
CA VAL A 47 10.31 9.59 -22.10
C VAL A 47 10.84 9.00 -23.42
N ASN A 48 11.46 9.81 -24.22
CA ASN A 48 12.18 9.41 -25.44
C ASN A 48 13.69 9.67 -25.27
N ASN A 49 14.45 9.64 -26.36
CA ASN A 49 15.89 9.89 -26.40
C ASN A 49 16.21 11.14 -27.24
N ILE A 50 15.35 12.15 -27.18
CA ILE A 50 15.49 13.39 -27.95
C ILE A 50 16.36 14.34 -27.12
N HIS A 51 17.59 14.58 -27.52
CA HIS A 51 18.55 15.42 -26.79
C HIS A 51 18.78 16.79 -27.42
N THR A 52 18.31 17.00 -28.63
CA THR A 52 18.48 18.25 -29.38
C THR A 52 17.17 18.73 -29.94
N ILE A 53 16.81 19.98 -29.67
CA ILE A 53 15.65 20.63 -30.27
C ILE A 53 16.12 21.77 -31.17
N LEU A 54 15.93 21.62 -32.47
CA LEU A 54 16.24 22.61 -33.47
C LEU A 54 15.02 23.44 -33.85
N LYS A 55 15.22 24.68 -34.29
CA LYS A 55 14.12 25.56 -34.72
C LYS A 55 13.30 24.96 -35.84
N GLU A 56 13.93 24.31 -36.81
CA GLU A 56 13.28 23.67 -37.96
C GLU A 56 12.32 22.54 -37.55
N ASN A 57 12.58 21.89 -36.41
CA ASN A 57 11.73 20.78 -35.94
C ASN A 57 10.33 21.23 -35.53
N VAL A 58 10.19 22.46 -35.02
CA VAL A 58 8.96 22.93 -34.37
C VAL A 58 8.36 24.19 -34.96
N SER A 59 9.13 25.00 -35.74
CA SER A 59 8.70 26.32 -36.22
C SER A 59 7.46 26.31 -37.13
N HIS A 60 7.15 25.17 -37.78
CA HIS A 60 6.00 25.00 -38.65
C HIS A 60 4.70 24.67 -37.86
N LEU A 61 4.78 24.46 -36.55
CA LEU A 61 3.64 24.12 -35.69
C LEU A 61 2.92 25.38 -35.18
N GLY A 62 2.48 26.27 -36.06
CA GLY A 62 1.90 27.57 -35.69
C GLY A 62 0.62 27.54 -34.84
N ASN A 63 -0.06 26.41 -34.75
CA ASN A 63 -1.25 26.24 -33.89
C ASN A 63 -0.98 25.53 -32.56
N ILE A 64 0.28 25.19 -32.28
CA ILE A 64 0.61 24.47 -31.07
C ILE A 64 0.38 25.33 -29.81
N GLU A 65 -0.33 24.77 -28.86
CA GLU A 65 -0.64 25.37 -27.56
C GLU A 65 0.12 24.72 -26.42
N SER A 66 0.42 23.44 -26.57
CA SER A 66 1.11 22.67 -25.52
C SER A 66 2.18 21.74 -26.09
N LEU A 67 3.40 21.87 -25.56
CA LEU A 67 4.57 21.06 -25.91
C LEU A 67 5.13 20.36 -24.67
N TYR A 68 5.28 19.04 -24.77
CA TYR A 68 5.86 18.22 -23.71
C TYR A 68 7.08 17.47 -24.23
N PHE A 69 8.27 17.84 -23.73
CA PHE A 69 9.56 17.23 -24.06
C PHE A 69 10.27 16.67 -22.84
N GLY A 70 9.52 16.37 -21.77
CA GLY A 70 10.11 15.93 -20.51
C GLY A 70 10.72 14.54 -20.57
N GLN A 71 11.60 14.25 -19.61
CA GLN A 71 12.15 12.92 -19.32
C GLN A 71 12.91 12.27 -20.49
N ASN A 72 13.55 13.08 -21.31
CA ASN A 72 14.41 12.59 -22.38
C ASN A 72 15.85 12.35 -21.94
N CYS A 73 16.25 12.87 -20.78
CA CYS A 73 17.56 12.62 -20.17
C CYS A 73 17.49 12.76 -18.65
N TYR A 74 17.30 11.66 -17.93
CA TYR A 74 17.26 11.64 -16.47
C TYR A 74 17.68 10.26 -15.93
N TYR A 75 17.73 10.07 -14.61
CA TYR A 75 18.27 8.86 -13.98
C TYR A 75 17.65 7.51 -14.43
N ARG A 76 16.38 7.48 -14.87
CA ARG A 76 15.72 6.27 -15.42
C ARG A 76 15.81 6.15 -16.93
N ASN A 77 16.18 7.22 -17.60
CA ASN A 77 16.45 7.28 -19.03
C ASN A 77 17.76 8.03 -19.22
N PRO A 78 18.93 7.47 -18.79
CA PRO A 78 20.19 8.16 -18.76
C PRO A 78 20.68 8.46 -20.18
N CYS A 79 21.21 9.65 -20.38
CA CYS A 79 21.92 10.06 -21.57
C CYS A 79 23.36 10.46 -21.20
N ASN A 80 24.30 10.27 -22.14
CA ASN A 80 25.69 10.66 -21.97
C ASN A 80 26.04 11.93 -22.79
N VAL A 81 25.00 12.71 -23.14
CA VAL A 81 25.13 13.92 -23.95
C VAL A 81 24.42 15.09 -23.26
N SER A 82 24.88 16.31 -23.51
CA SER A 82 24.19 17.50 -23.05
C SER A 82 22.86 17.67 -23.80
N TYR A 83 21.83 18.13 -23.08
CA TYR A 83 20.56 18.47 -23.69
C TYR A 83 20.65 19.89 -24.27
N GLU A 84 20.45 20.05 -25.58
CA GLU A 84 20.63 21.29 -26.28
C GLU A 84 19.33 21.78 -26.94
N ILE A 85 19.00 23.04 -26.70
CA ILE A 85 17.89 23.71 -27.36
C ILE A 85 18.43 24.90 -28.14
N GLN A 86 18.23 24.92 -29.44
CA GLN A 86 18.66 26.02 -30.29
C GLN A 86 18.00 27.33 -29.83
N GLU A 87 18.77 28.39 -29.72
CA GLU A 87 18.26 29.70 -29.31
C GLU A 87 17.07 30.14 -30.19
N GLY A 88 15.97 30.52 -29.54
CA GLY A 88 14.73 30.93 -30.23
C GLY A 88 14.01 29.83 -30.97
N ALA A 89 14.29 28.54 -30.65
CA ALA A 89 13.56 27.41 -31.26
C ALA A 89 12.03 27.51 -31.11
N PHE A 90 11.54 28.04 -29.98
CA PHE A 90 10.11 28.19 -29.72
C PHE A 90 9.57 29.59 -30.01
N PHE A 91 10.39 30.57 -30.35
CA PHE A 91 10.03 31.98 -30.46
C PHE A 91 8.87 32.25 -31.43
N GLN A 92 8.78 31.49 -32.53
CA GLN A 92 7.76 31.66 -33.56
C GLN A 92 6.41 31.00 -33.22
N LEU A 93 6.33 30.29 -32.11
CA LEU A 93 5.12 29.57 -31.67
C LEU A 93 4.21 30.52 -30.86
N GLU A 94 3.56 31.47 -31.54
CA GLU A 94 2.78 32.55 -30.89
C GLU A 94 1.63 32.05 -30.02
N LYS A 95 1.07 30.86 -30.32
CA LYS A 95 -0.03 30.25 -29.56
C LYS A 95 0.45 29.36 -28.42
N LEU A 96 1.77 29.13 -28.30
CA LEU A 96 2.31 28.27 -27.26
C LEU A 96 2.04 28.87 -25.89
N SER A 97 1.24 28.18 -25.11
CA SER A 97 0.87 28.57 -23.75
C SER A 97 1.53 27.69 -22.68
N LEU A 98 1.85 26.43 -23.00
CA LEU A 98 2.51 25.51 -22.10
C LEU A 98 3.73 24.88 -22.75
N LEU A 99 4.88 25.00 -22.06
CA LEU A 99 6.14 24.33 -22.42
C LEU A 99 6.67 23.53 -21.24
N SER A 100 6.76 22.20 -21.39
CA SER A 100 7.34 21.31 -20.42
C SER A 100 8.65 20.72 -20.91
N LEU A 101 9.74 21.04 -20.21
CA LEU A 101 11.10 20.57 -20.45
C LEU A 101 11.66 19.84 -19.21
N LYS A 102 10.78 19.29 -18.40
CA LYS A 102 11.14 18.64 -17.13
C LYS A 102 12.10 17.47 -17.32
N SER A 103 13.01 17.28 -16.38
CA SER A 103 13.87 16.08 -16.31
C SER A 103 14.67 15.79 -17.58
N ASN A 104 15.38 16.78 -18.10
CA ASN A 104 16.17 16.67 -19.33
C ASN A 104 17.67 16.90 -19.15
N ASN A 105 18.16 17.02 -17.93
CA ASN A 105 19.56 17.41 -17.67
C ASN A 105 19.94 18.77 -18.31
N LEU A 106 18.97 19.67 -18.43
CA LEU A 106 19.17 21.00 -19.00
C LEU A 106 19.88 21.90 -17.99
N SER A 107 20.94 22.59 -18.39
CA SER A 107 21.77 23.44 -17.53
C SER A 107 21.44 24.94 -17.59
N TYR A 108 20.49 25.35 -18.41
CA TYR A 108 20.09 26.75 -18.59
C TYR A 108 18.62 26.87 -18.94
N VAL A 109 18.05 28.06 -18.72
CA VAL A 109 16.70 28.39 -19.19
C VAL A 109 16.76 28.72 -20.70
N PRO A 110 15.96 28.11 -21.57
CA PRO A 110 16.01 28.41 -23.00
C PRO A 110 15.75 29.90 -23.29
N LEU A 111 16.60 30.51 -24.07
CA LEU A 111 16.48 31.92 -24.42
C LEU A 111 15.42 32.17 -25.52
N LYS A 112 14.87 33.38 -25.52
CA LYS A 112 13.87 33.83 -26.50
C LYS A 112 12.65 32.92 -26.57
N LEU A 113 12.05 32.63 -25.39
CA LEU A 113 10.76 31.98 -25.32
C LEU A 113 9.63 32.91 -25.81
N PRO A 114 8.52 32.36 -26.31
CA PRO A 114 7.41 33.18 -26.80
C PRO A 114 6.72 33.97 -25.67
N PRO A 115 6.39 35.27 -25.88
CA PRO A 115 5.79 36.10 -24.84
C PRO A 115 4.35 35.69 -24.44
N GLY A 116 3.70 34.85 -25.26
CA GLY A 116 2.39 34.28 -25.00
C GLY A 116 2.40 33.14 -23.97
N LEU A 117 3.59 32.66 -23.57
CA LEU A 117 3.74 31.51 -22.67
C LEU A 117 3.12 31.80 -21.30
N LYS A 118 2.27 30.86 -20.84
CA LYS A 118 1.59 30.90 -19.55
C LYS A 118 2.19 29.92 -18.55
N GLU A 119 2.65 28.77 -19.03
CA GLU A 119 3.16 27.69 -18.16
C GLU A 119 4.55 27.28 -18.67
N LEU A 120 5.58 27.41 -17.80
CA LEU A 120 6.94 26.97 -18.05
C LEU A 120 7.36 25.97 -16.97
N ILE A 121 7.62 24.73 -17.39
CA ILE A 121 7.95 23.63 -16.48
C ILE A 121 9.38 23.17 -16.75
N LEU A 122 10.28 23.49 -15.83
CA LEU A 122 11.72 23.22 -15.88
C LEU A 122 12.20 22.33 -14.72
N TYR A 123 11.31 21.65 -14.01
CA TYR A 123 11.70 20.91 -12.83
C TYR A 123 12.60 19.71 -13.13
N ASN A 124 13.43 19.36 -12.16
CA ASN A 124 14.33 18.21 -12.20
C ASN A 124 15.29 18.27 -13.43
N ASN A 125 15.88 19.43 -13.63
CA ASN A 125 16.99 19.65 -14.56
C ASN A 125 18.29 19.91 -13.79
N ASN A 126 19.27 20.52 -14.42
CA ASN A 126 20.57 20.83 -13.85
C ASN A 126 20.90 22.34 -13.96
N ILE A 127 19.88 23.19 -13.86
CA ILE A 127 19.99 24.64 -13.89
C ILE A 127 20.52 25.09 -12.53
N GLU A 128 21.69 25.70 -12.47
CA GLU A 128 22.30 26.13 -11.20
C GLU A 128 21.78 27.51 -10.73
N GLY A 129 21.21 28.31 -11.61
CA GLY A 129 20.65 29.59 -11.24
C GLY A 129 19.88 30.26 -12.36
N VAL A 130 19.14 31.31 -11.99
CA VAL A 130 18.33 32.12 -12.88
C VAL A 130 18.51 33.61 -12.64
N THR A 131 18.41 34.38 -13.73
CA THR A 131 18.57 35.80 -13.74
C THR A 131 17.34 36.50 -14.34
N LYS A 132 17.31 37.82 -14.31
CA LYS A 132 16.24 38.61 -14.91
C LYS A 132 16.11 38.36 -16.43
N ASP A 133 17.21 38.12 -17.12
CA ASP A 133 17.22 37.98 -18.59
C ASP A 133 16.53 36.68 -19.04
N ASP A 134 16.52 35.66 -18.21
CA ASP A 134 15.89 34.38 -18.50
C ASP A 134 14.35 34.49 -18.67
N PHE A 135 13.74 35.46 -17.98
CA PHE A 135 12.27 35.62 -17.96
C PHE A 135 11.81 37.00 -18.47
N GLN A 136 12.70 37.81 -19.02
CA GLN A 136 12.45 39.21 -19.38
C GLN A 136 11.19 39.42 -20.22
N ASN A 137 10.90 38.54 -21.17
CA ASN A 137 9.80 38.68 -22.13
C ASN A 137 8.53 37.89 -21.72
N LEU A 138 8.55 37.16 -20.61
CA LEU A 138 7.47 36.26 -20.22
C LEU A 138 6.39 36.94 -19.35
N THR A 139 5.91 38.10 -19.76
CA THR A 139 4.96 38.93 -19.00
C THR A 139 3.59 38.27 -18.80
N ASN A 140 3.25 37.21 -19.56
CA ASN A 140 2.01 36.46 -19.47
C ASN A 140 2.14 35.16 -18.65
N LEU A 141 3.33 34.89 -18.09
CA LEU A 141 3.57 33.65 -17.36
C LEU A 141 2.71 33.60 -16.10
N GLU A 142 1.95 32.53 -15.95
CA GLU A 142 1.08 32.25 -14.81
C GLU A 142 1.67 31.14 -13.91
N ILE A 143 2.41 30.18 -14.47
CA ILE A 143 3.00 29.06 -13.76
C ILE A 143 4.46 28.93 -14.13
N LEU A 144 5.33 28.95 -13.12
CA LEU A 144 6.77 28.67 -13.24
C LEU A 144 7.19 27.57 -12.27
N ASP A 145 7.72 26.48 -12.79
CA ASP A 145 8.23 25.37 -12.01
C ASP A 145 9.73 25.18 -12.23
N LEU A 146 10.54 25.54 -11.24
CA LEU A 146 12.00 25.42 -11.22
C LEU A 146 12.46 24.37 -10.19
N SER A 147 11.57 23.52 -9.73
CA SER A 147 11.82 22.53 -8.66
C SER A 147 12.95 21.57 -9.04
N GLY A 148 13.71 21.12 -8.06
CA GLY A 148 14.65 20.02 -8.21
C GLY A 148 15.87 20.30 -9.11
N ASN A 149 16.21 21.55 -9.36
CA ASN A 149 17.38 21.93 -10.17
C ASN A 149 18.70 21.87 -9.39
N CYS A 150 18.68 22.22 -8.10
CA CYS A 150 19.80 22.00 -7.18
C CYS A 150 19.35 21.12 -6.01
N PRO A 151 19.05 19.83 -6.27
CA PRO A 151 18.32 19.02 -5.34
C PRO A 151 19.12 18.75 -4.06
N ARG A 152 18.38 18.58 -2.99
CA ARG A 152 18.86 18.13 -1.70
C ARG A 152 19.05 16.61 -1.72
N CYS A 153 20.27 16.14 -1.98
CA CYS A 153 20.57 14.72 -2.22
C CYS A 153 20.84 13.90 -0.96
N TYR A 154 20.78 14.49 0.21
CA TYR A 154 21.02 13.76 1.46
C TYR A 154 19.94 12.69 1.67
N ASN A 155 20.35 11.42 1.75
CA ASN A 155 19.48 10.26 1.86
C ASN A 155 18.43 10.11 0.74
N ALA A 156 18.68 10.64 -0.44
CA ALA A 156 17.79 10.46 -1.58
C ALA A 156 17.66 8.95 -1.92
N PRO A 157 16.43 8.42 -2.09
CA PRO A 157 16.22 7.00 -2.40
C PRO A 157 16.52 6.61 -3.85
N PHE A 158 17.00 7.57 -4.65
CA PHE A 158 17.33 7.42 -6.06
C PHE A 158 18.64 8.16 -6.37
N PRO A 159 19.30 7.86 -7.49
CA PRO A 159 20.46 8.60 -7.93
C PRO A 159 20.14 10.10 -8.06
N CYS A 160 20.83 10.92 -7.29
CA CYS A 160 20.60 12.34 -7.16
C CYS A 160 21.94 13.06 -7.30
N THR A 161 21.99 14.14 -8.09
CA THR A 161 23.20 14.92 -8.32
C THR A 161 22.96 16.34 -7.78
N PRO A 162 23.62 16.76 -6.71
CA PRO A 162 23.52 18.13 -6.22
C PRO A 162 24.24 19.09 -7.15
N CYS A 163 23.95 20.39 -7.05
CA CYS A 163 24.69 21.42 -7.74
C CYS A 163 26.17 21.48 -7.28
N ALA A 164 27.01 22.11 -8.06
CA ALA A 164 28.47 22.23 -7.80
C ALA A 164 28.72 22.73 -6.37
N ASN A 165 29.59 22.03 -5.64
CA ASN A 165 29.91 22.32 -4.24
C ASN A 165 28.72 22.35 -3.28
N TYR A 166 27.63 21.62 -3.59
CA TYR A 166 26.38 21.66 -2.84
C TYR A 166 25.79 23.07 -2.71
N ALA A 167 26.05 23.93 -3.70
CA ALA A 167 25.54 25.30 -3.72
C ALA A 167 23.99 25.28 -3.83
N PRO A 168 23.32 26.23 -3.16
CA PRO A 168 21.90 26.42 -3.38
C PRO A 168 21.63 26.98 -4.77
N PHE A 169 20.45 26.74 -5.29
CA PHE A 169 19.95 27.36 -6.52
C PHE A 169 20.05 28.88 -6.43
N GLN A 170 20.70 29.50 -7.40
CA GLN A 170 20.99 30.94 -7.40
C GLN A 170 19.83 31.70 -8.05
N ILE A 171 19.26 32.66 -7.34
CA ILE A 171 18.19 33.53 -7.84
C ILE A 171 18.64 34.97 -7.63
N ASP A 172 18.79 35.73 -8.73
CA ASP A 172 19.09 37.15 -8.65
C ASP A 172 17.91 37.96 -8.08
N THR A 173 18.17 39.09 -7.49
CA THR A 173 17.16 39.90 -6.77
C THR A 173 15.98 40.31 -7.68
N ASN A 174 16.22 40.60 -8.95
CA ASN A 174 15.23 41.11 -9.88
C ASN A 174 14.71 40.05 -10.87
N THR A 175 15.00 38.77 -10.63
CA THR A 175 14.69 37.68 -11.56
C THR A 175 13.23 37.65 -11.97
N PHE A 176 12.32 37.82 -11.04
CA PHE A 176 10.87 37.69 -11.30
C PHE A 176 10.15 39.03 -11.53
N GLN A 177 10.88 40.16 -11.63
CA GLN A 177 10.32 41.50 -11.70
C GLN A 177 9.24 41.69 -12.79
N ASN A 178 9.38 41.00 -13.94
CA ASN A 178 8.47 41.14 -15.08
C ASN A 178 7.28 40.15 -15.02
N LEU A 179 7.27 39.20 -14.05
CA LEU A 179 6.29 38.12 -13.98
C LEU A 179 5.04 38.53 -13.20
N LYS A 180 4.45 39.70 -13.49
CA LYS A 180 3.33 40.26 -12.73
C LYS A 180 2.05 39.44 -12.72
N LYS A 181 1.88 38.51 -13.68
CA LYS A 181 0.74 37.58 -13.78
C LYS A 181 1.00 36.21 -13.13
N LEU A 182 2.18 36.01 -12.54
CA LEU A 182 2.56 34.73 -11.97
C LEU A 182 1.64 34.40 -10.78
N LYS A 183 0.99 33.24 -10.89
CA LYS A 183 0.07 32.70 -9.87
C LYS A 183 0.70 31.57 -9.10
N ILE A 184 1.56 30.77 -9.75
CA ILE A 184 2.16 29.58 -9.17
C ILE A 184 3.67 29.63 -9.38
N LEU A 185 4.43 29.65 -8.28
CA LEU A 185 5.89 29.54 -8.29
C LEU A 185 6.31 28.31 -7.48
N ARG A 186 7.04 27.38 -8.10
CA ARG A 186 7.58 26.21 -7.43
C ARG A 186 9.10 26.25 -7.43
N LEU A 187 9.65 26.25 -6.23
CA LEU A 187 11.11 26.24 -5.95
C LEU A 187 11.48 25.06 -5.04
N HIS A 188 10.66 24.00 -5.07
CA HIS A 188 10.85 22.77 -4.32
C HIS A 188 12.22 22.16 -4.60
N SER A 189 12.87 21.62 -3.57
CA SER A 189 14.13 20.86 -3.69
C SER A 189 15.23 21.58 -4.47
N ASN A 190 15.59 22.80 -4.04
CA ASN A 190 16.62 23.65 -4.64
C ASN A 190 17.73 24.02 -3.66
N SER A 191 17.83 23.33 -2.53
CA SER A 191 18.85 23.54 -1.48
C SER A 191 18.90 24.98 -0.95
N LEU A 192 17.81 25.74 -1.08
CA LEU A 192 17.74 27.14 -0.62
C LEU A 192 17.92 27.22 0.90
N MET A 193 18.78 28.13 1.37
CA MET A 193 19.00 28.38 2.80
C MET A 193 18.32 29.66 3.28
N THR A 194 18.03 30.57 2.37
CA THR A 194 17.35 31.84 2.63
C THR A 194 16.44 32.22 1.48
N VAL A 195 15.39 32.94 1.81
CA VAL A 195 14.41 33.46 0.85
C VAL A 195 14.44 34.97 0.88
N LYS A 196 14.89 35.59 -0.21
CA LYS A 196 14.99 37.04 -0.29
C LYS A 196 13.64 37.66 -0.59
N SER A 197 13.26 38.68 0.15
CA SER A 197 12.00 39.39 -0.02
C SER A 197 11.86 40.08 -1.37
N GLU A 198 12.97 40.47 -1.94
CA GLU A 198 13.07 41.15 -3.24
C GLU A 198 12.56 40.28 -4.38
N TRP A 199 12.64 38.96 -4.26
CA TRP A 199 12.11 38.05 -5.28
C TRP A 199 10.60 38.20 -5.51
N PHE A 200 9.86 38.67 -4.48
CA PHE A 200 8.40 38.67 -4.47
C PHE A 200 7.76 40.06 -4.59
N GLN A 201 8.56 41.13 -4.64
CA GLN A 201 8.04 42.51 -4.59
C GLN A 201 7.06 42.83 -5.73
N ASP A 202 7.28 42.24 -6.91
CA ASP A 202 6.47 42.45 -8.10
C ASP A 202 5.46 41.32 -8.37
N LEU A 203 5.40 40.30 -7.54
CA LEU A 203 4.53 39.11 -7.72
C LEU A 203 3.15 39.30 -7.05
N GLU A 204 2.44 40.35 -7.41
CA GLU A 204 1.17 40.73 -6.79
C GLU A 204 0.06 39.70 -6.94
N GLU A 205 0.11 38.81 -7.97
CA GLU A 205 -0.92 37.83 -8.29
C GLU A 205 -0.57 36.42 -7.77
N LEU A 206 0.55 36.27 -7.05
CA LEU A 206 1.02 34.96 -6.60
C LEU A 206 0.02 34.34 -5.62
N GLN A 207 -0.45 33.15 -5.95
CA GLN A 207 -1.43 32.38 -5.19
C GLN A 207 -0.82 31.13 -4.56
N VAL A 208 0.14 30.48 -5.23
CA VAL A 208 0.76 29.26 -4.76
C VAL A 208 2.28 29.43 -4.76
N LEU A 209 2.88 29.18 -3.61
CA LEU A 209 4.33 29.18 -3.43
C LEU A 209 4.79 27.87 -2.79
N ASP A 210 5.57 27.10 -3.53
CA ASP A 210 6.19 25.86 -3.04
C ASP A 210 7.67 26.06 -2.79
N LEU A 211 8.06 26.05 -1.52
CA LEU A 211 9.43 26.15 -1.02
C LEU A 211 9.87 24.87 -0.29
N SER A 212 9.16 23.77 -0.50
CA SER A 212 9.40 22.53 0.22
C SER A 212 10.76 21.91 -0.13
N SER A 213 11.24 21.02 0.73
CA SER A 213 12.51 20.28 0.56
C SER A 213 13.76 21.16 0.33
N ASN A 214 13.80 22.30 0.98
CA ASN A 214 14.96 23.20 1.04
C ASN A 214 15.63 23.16 2.44
N PHE A 215 16.36 24.19 2.86
CA PHE A 215 17.01 24.30 4.16
C PHE A 215 16.61 25.60 4.89
N LEU A 216 15.31 25.90 4.92
CA LEU A 216 14.78 27.19 5.38
C LEU A 216 14.44 27.22 6.88
N ALA A 217 14.77 26.20 7.65
CA ALA A 217 14.38 26.09 9.06
C ALA A 217 14.79 27.30 9.91
N ARG A 218 15.92 27.96 9.62
CA ARG A 218 16.33 29.19 10.30
C ARG A 218 15.72 30.44 9.68
N ASP A 219 15.68 30.48 8.36
CA ASP A 219 15.23 31.67 7.65
C ASP A 219 13.77 32.01 7.98
N ILE A 220 12.92 30.99 8.11
CA ILE A 220 11.48 31.12 8.40
C ILE A 220 11.20 31.87 9.71
N THR A 221 12.14 31.91 10.65
CA THR A 221 11.98 32.60 11.93
C THR A 221 12.11 34.13 11.83
N VAL A 222 12.81 34.60 10.81
CA VAL A 222 13.15 36.02 10.62
C VAL A 222 12.72 36.58 9.27
N THR A 223 12.30 35.74 8.36
CA THR A 223 11.97 36.12 6.97
C THR A 223 10.90 37.19 6.90
N THR A 224 10.99 38.05 5.90
CA THR A 224 10.04 39.17 5.65
C THR A 224 9.25 39.03 4.36
N PHE A 225 9.51 38.01 3.54
CA PHE A 225 8.85 37.81 2.25
C PHE A 225 7.32 37.75 2.35
N PRO A 226 6.69 37.24 3.44
CA PRO A 226 5.24 37.18 3.53
C PRO A 226 4.52 38.52 3.39
N LYS A 227 5.21 39.62 3.67
CA LYS A 227 4.64 40.99 3.54
C LYS A 227 4.28 41.31 2.08
N TYR A 228 4.95 40.71 1.12
CA TYR A 228 4.81 41.02 -0.30
C TYR A 228 3.79 40.12 -1.01
N LEU A 229 3.18 39.16 -0.29
CA LEU A 229 2.31 38.15 -0.88
C LEU A 229 0.90 38.13 -0.28
N PRO A 230 0.15 39.26 -0.31
CA PRO A 230 -1.19 39.33 0.34
C PRO A 230 -2.22 38.44 -0.35
N LYS A 231 -2.03 38.05 -1.64
CA LYS A 231 -2.92 37.16 -2.39
C LYS A 231 -2.53 35.71 -2.32
N LEU A 232 -1.47 35.35 -1.59
CA LEU A 232 -1.05 33.96 -1.46
C LEU A 232 -2.15 33.12 -0.80
N VAL A 233 -2.55 32.04 -1.47
CA VAL A 233 -3.59 31.11 -1.03
C VAL A 233 -2.98 29.84 -0.44
N GLU A 234 -1.86 29.38 -1.02
CA GLU A 234 -1.20 28.15 -0.61
C GLU A 234 0.30 28.39 -0.46
N LEU A 235 0.84 27.95 0.68
CA LEU A 235 2.27 27.98 1.00
C LEU A 235 2.72 26.59 1.47
N ASP A 236 3.70 26.02 0.77
CA ASP A 236 4.35 24.77 1.17
C ASP A 236 5.78 25.02 1.63
N LEU A 237 6.07 24.73 2.89
CA LEU A 237 7.37 24.81 3.54
C LEU A 237 7.85 23.44 4.01
N SER A 238 7.25 22.35 3.56
CA SER A 238 7.52 21.00 4.04
C SER A 238 8.96 20.58 3.79
N PHE A 239 9.51 19.73 4.67
CA PHE A 239 10.85 19.13 4.56
C PHE A 239 12.01 20.12 4.50
N ASN A 240 11.89 21.23 5.20
CA ASN A 240 12.94 22.26 5.30
C ASN A 240 13.89 22.07 6.50
N TYR A 241 13.95 20.88 7.08
CA TYR A 241 14.80 20.60 8.25
C TYR A 241 16.29 20.79 7.94
N GLU A 242 17.07 21.21 8.95
CA GLU A 242 18.52 21.25 8.86
C GLU A 242 19.14 19.90 9.22
N LEU A 243 20.24 19.57 8.57
CA LEU A 243 21.02 18.39 8.91
C LEU A 243 21.73 18.61 10.26
N GLN A 244 21.59 17.66 11.19
CA GLN A 244 22.29 17.62 12.49
C GLN A 244 21.87 18.69 13.53
N ARG A 245 20.93 19.59 13.23
CA ARG A 245 20.44 20.60 14.18
C ARG A 245 18.95 20.78 14.03
N TYR A 246 18.22 20.35 15.02
CA TYR A 246 16.76 20.48 15.02
C TYR A 246 16.35 21.52 16.05
N PRO A 247 15.48 22.49 15.72
CA PRO A 247 14.92 23.43 16.66
C PRO A 247 14.05 22.71 17.70
N ASN A 248 13.99 23.21 18.93
CA ASN A 248 13.09 22.64 19.94
C ASN A 248 11.62 22.90 19.59
N SER A 249 11.30 24.06 19.01
CA SER A 249 9.95 24.44 18.61
C SER A 249 9.93 25.14 17.25
N LEU A 250 8.78 25.15 16.61
CA LEU A 250 8.54 25.90 15.39
C LEU A 250 8.35 27.39 15.75
N SER A 251 9.24 28.26 15.26
CA SER A 251 9.09 29.70 15.43
C SER A 251 8.82 30.35 14.07
N LEU A 252 7.60 30.79 13.84
CA LEU A 252 7.28 31.50 12.61
C LEU A 252 7.52 33.00 12.77
N SER A 253 8.10 33.64 11.74
CA SER A 253 8.24 35.10 11.70
C SER A 253 6.87 35.78 11.88
N PRO A 254 6.78 36.87 12.66
CA PRO A 254 5.51 37.63 12.81
C PRO A 254 4.92 38.06 11.47
N HIS A 255 5.73 38.18 10.41
CA HIS A 255 5.29 38.61 9.09
C HIS A 255 4.36 37.62 8.39
N PHE A 256 4.27 36.38 8.85
CA PHE A 256 3.27 35.43 8.34
C PHE A 256 1.83 35.93 8.55
N SER A 257 1.58 36.81 9.53
CA SER A 257 0.27 37.43 9.73
C SER A 257 -0.18 38.34 8.56
N SER A 258 0.73 38.71 7.65
CA SER A 258 0.43 39.50 6.46
C SER A 258 -0.20 38.69 5.33
N LEU A 259 -0.20 37.37 5.39
CA LEU A 259 -0.73 36.47 4.34
C LEU A 259 -2.27 36.37 4.45
N THR A 260 -2.97 37.48 4.27
CA THR A 260 -4.40 37.59 4.58
C THR A 260 -5.31 36.69 3.74
N SER A 261 -4.87 36.27 2.55
CA SER A 261 -5.61 35.37 1.66
C SER A 261 -5.23 33.89 1.84
N LEU A 262 -4.28 33.58 2.76
CA LEU A 262 -3.79 32.23 2.92
C LEU A 262 -4.88 31.27 3.41
N ARG A 263 -5.09 30.20 2.66
CA ARG A 263 -6.01 29.12 2.97
C ARG A 263 -5.31 27.84 3.38
N VAL A 264 -4.12 27.58 2.83
CA VAL A 264 -3.37 26.33 3.06
C VAL A 264 -1.93 26.64 3.42
N ILE A 265 -1.48 26.14 4.55
CA ILE A 265 -0.06 26.13 4.92
C ILE A 265 0.38 24.71 5.24
N ARG A 266 1.51 24.28 4.65
CA ARG A 266 2.13 22.99 4.91
C ARG A 266 3.52 23.17 5.48
N ILE A 267 3.79 22.54 6.63
CA ILE A 267 5.06 22.56 7.34
C ILE A 267 5.36 21.12 7.82
N ARG A 268 5.30 20.16 6.91
CA ARG A 268 5.61 18.76 7.19
C ARG A 268 7.12 18.53 7.22
N GLY A 269 7.57 17.56 8.02
CA GLY A 269 8.99 17.16 8.00
C GLY A 269 9.96 18.30 8.32
N PHE A 270 9.57 19.29 9.08
CA PHE A 270 10.41 20.40 9.53
C PHE A 270 11.29 20.01 10.71
N VAL A 271 10.89 18.97 11.43
CA VAL A 271 11.58 18.32 12.56
C VAL A 271 11.83 19.25 13.75
N PHE A 272 10.85 19.29 14.64
CA PHE A 272 10.94 19.96 15.93
C PHE A 272 10.18 19.14 17.00
N GLN A 273 10.50 19.37 18.30
CA GLN A 273 9.98 18.50 19.36
C GLN A 273 8.75 19.06 20.10
N GLN A 274 8.56 20.37 20.07
CA GLN A 274 7.49 21.05 20.80
C GLN A 274 6.70 21.97 19.89
N LEU A 275 5.40 21.96 20.03
CA LEU A 275 4.49 22.95 19.43
C LEU A 275 3.93 23.83 20.55
N LYS A 276 4.40 25.07 20.61
CA LYS A 276 3.98 26.06 21.60
C LYS A 276 2.97 27.02 20.99
N SER A 277 2.17 27.69 21.87
CA SER A 277 1.21 28.71 21.44
C SER A 277 1.89 29.88 20.70
N SER A 278 3.11 30.24 21.10
CA SER A 278 3.89 31.27 20.43
C SER A 278 4.25 30.95 18.99
N ASP A 279 4.42 29.67 18.67
CA ASP A 279 4.98 29.22 17.39
C ASP A 279 4.04 29.48 16.21
N ILE A 280 2.74 29.28 16.42
CA ILE A 280 1.72 29.47 15.39
C ILE A 280 0.88 30.75 15.59
N ARG A 281 1.21 31.57 16.61
CA ARG A 281 0.50 32.82 16.87
C ARG A 281 0.34 33.74 15.65
N PRO A 282 1.34 33.87 14.73
CA PRO A 282 1.14 34.64 13.51
C PRO A 282 0.00 34.15 12.62
N LEU A 283 -0.36 32.87 12.72
CA LEU A 283 -1.44 32.26 11.93
C LEU A 283 -2.83 32.49 12.51
N THR A 284 -2.96 32.79 13.80
CA THR A 284 -4.27 33.01 14.45
C THR A 284 -5.03 34.22 13.91
N HIS A 285 -4.33 35.16 13.29
CA HIS A 285 -4.92 36.36 12.67
C HIS A 285 -5.45 36.10 11.24
N LEU A 286 -5.15 34.95 10.63
CA LEU A 286 -5.50 34.63 9.25
C LEU A 286 -6.92 34.09 9.17
N ARG A 287 -7.86 34.93 8.79
CA ARG A 287 -9.31 34.60 8.79
C ARG A 287 -9.72 33.60 7.69
N GLN A 288 -8.89 33.42 6.68
CA GLN A 288 -9.15 32.49 5.56
C GLN A 288 -8.40 31.18 5.66
N LEU A 289 -7.58 31.01 6.71
CA LEU A 289 -6.73 29.83 6.87
C LEU A 289 -7.58 28.59 7.19
N GLU A 290 -7.67 27.69 6.25
CA GLU A 290 -8.50 26.49 6.31
C GLU A 290 -7.70 25.24 6.66
N ILE A 291 -6.48 25.09 6.10
CA ILE A 291 -5.67 23.88 6.25
C ILE A 291 -4.31 24.23 6.82
N ILE A 292 -3.98 23.57 7.93
CA ILE A 292 -2.68 23.64 8.59
C ILE A 292 -2.11 22.23 8.65
N ASP A 293 -1.04 21.97 7.91
CA ASP A 293 -0.42 20.66 7.88
C ASP A 293 0.94 20.68 8.59
N LEU A 294 0.97 20.06 9.76
CA LEU A 294 2.13 19.89 10.64
C LEU A 294 2.50 18.42 10.81
N GLY A 295 2.12 17.56 9.87
CA GLY A 295 2.44 16.15 9.90
C GLY A 295 3.94 15.87 9.84
N THR A 296 4.37 14.70 10.30
CA THR A 296 5.75 14.18 10.14
C THR A 296 6.85 15.10 10.72
N ASN A 297 6.59 15.78 11.82
CA ASN A 297 7.52 16.74 12.42
C ASN A 297 8.27 16.23 13.66
N PHE A 298 7.98 15.02 14.14
CA PHE A 298 8.51 14.43 15.37
C PHE A 298 8.11 15.19 16.65
N ILE A 299 7.00 15.92 16.62
CA ILE A 299 6.48 16.65 17.78
C ILE A 299 6.19 15.66 18.91
N LYS A 300 6.81 15.86 20.07
CA LYS A 300 6.59 15.08 21.28
C LYS A 300 5.56 15.72 22.21
N MET A 301 5.60 17.05 22.29
CA MET A 301 4.71 17.85 23.15
C MET A 301 3.99 18.89 22.29
N ALA A 302 2.67 18.88 22.31
CA ALA A 302 1.85 19.83 21.62
C ALA A 302 0.82 20.42 22.61
N ASN A 303 0.80 21.74 22.74
CA ASN A 303 -0.29 22.42 23.42
C ASN A 303 -1.44 22.59 22.43
N LEU A 304 -2.41 21.67 22.50
CA LEU A 304 -3.54 21.68 21.59
C LEU A 304 -4.60 22.75 21.92
N SER A 305 -4.51 23.43 23.07
CA SER A 305 -5.43 24.52 23.43
C SER A 305 -5.36 25.71 22.46
N ILE A 306 -4.19 25.92 21.84
CA ILE A 306 -4.03 26.96 20.81
C ILE A 306 -4.93 26.75 19.60
N LEU A 307 -5.35 25.52 19.32
CA LEU A 307 -6.23 25.21 18.19
C LEU A 307 -7.60 25.92 18.35
N THR A 308 -8.00 26.25 19.58
CA THR A 308 -9.21 27.02 19.85
C THR A 308 -9.11 28.46 19.37
N GLU A 309 -7.90 29.01 19.23
CA GLU A 309 -7.67 30.36 18.72
C GLU A 309 -7.76 30.43 17.18
N LEU A 310 -7.59 29.31 16.50
CA LEU A 310 -7.67 29.18 15.06
C LEU A 310 -9.13 29.00 14.63
N LYS A 311 -9.91 30.07 14.59
CA LYS A 311 -11.36 30.00 14.37
C LYS A 311 -11.79 29.53 13.00
N SER A 312 -11.00 29.82 11.97
CA SER A 312 -11.33 29.56 10.56
C SER A 312 -10.88 28.19 10.05
N PHE A 313 -10.14 27.41 10.82
CA PHE A 313 -9.60 26.15 10.32
C PHE A 313 -10.71 25.16 9.92
N HIS A 314 -10.44 24.45 8.85
CA HIS A 314 -11.20 23.29 8.41
C HIS A 314 -10.45 22.00 8.72
N ILE A 315 -9.14 21.98 8.48
CA ILE A 315 -8.29 20.80 8.71
C ILE A 315 -7.00 21.21 9.42
N ILE A 316 -6.70 20.54 10.52
CA ILE A 316 -5.38 20.54 11.16
C ILE A 316 -4.83 19.13 11.13
N ASN A 317 -3.71 18.95 10.45
CA ASN A 317 -2.99 17.68 10.38
C ASN A 317 -1.77 17.69 11.31
N LEU A 318 -1.77 16.79 12.28
CA LEU A 318 -0.66 16.48 13.19
C LEU A 318 -0.26 15.00 13.10
N SER A 319 -0.59 14.34 12.01
CA SER A 319 -0.27 12.91 11.80
C SER A 319 1.24 12.65 11.74
N ASP A 320 1.64 11.40 11.98
CA ASP A 320 3.03 10.96 11.88
C ASP A 320 4.01 11.73 12.81
N ASN A 321 3.54 12.16 13.96
CA ASN A 321 4.35 12.78 15.00
C ASN A 321 4.69 11.78 16.14
N LYS A 322 5.12 12.28 17.28
CA LYS A 322 5.46 11.50 18.48
C LYS A 322 4.70 11.98 19.72
N ILE A 323 3.55 12.60 19.51
CA ILE A 323 2.71 13.12 20.59
C ILE A 323 2.26 11.96 21.45
N SER A 324 2.63 11.99 22.77
CA SER A 324 2.34 10.89 23.70
C SER A 324 1.13 11.16 24.58
N SER A 325 0.88 12.40 24.91
CA SER A 325 -0.32 12.85 25.64
C SER A 325 -0.59 14.31 25.27
N PRO A 326 -1.69 14.60 24.57
CA PRO A 326 -2.14 15.95 24.34
C PRO A 326 -2.83 16.45 25.63
N SER A 327 -2.08 17.07 26.55
CA SER A 327 -2.64 17.66 27.75
C SER A 327 -2.68 19.17 27.65
N ASP A 328 -3.77 19.77 28.13
CA ASP A 328 -3.93 21.23 28.27
C ASP A 328 -3.12 21.83 29.46
N SER A 329 -2.36 21.02 30.18
CA SER A 329 -1.65 21.49 31.36
C SER A 329 -0.32 22.16 30.99
N GLU A 330 -0.27 23.46 31.04
CA GLU A 330 0.93 24.24 31.30
C GLU A 330 1.43 23.99 32.73
N HIS A 331 1.82 22.77 33.06
CA HIS A 331 2.76 22.59 34.14
C HIS A 331 4.16 22.61 33.50
N PRO A 332 4.99 23.63 33.79
CA PRO A 332 6.41 23.51 33.55
C PRO A 332 6.85 22.38 34.50
N ALA A 333 7.00 21.16 33.97
CA ALA A 333 7.96 20.29 34.57
C ALA A 333 9.27 21.09 34.50
N GLU A 334 9.73 21.60 35.65
CA GLU A 334 11.10 21.95 35.86
C GLU A 334 11.92 20.71 35.54
N CYS A 335 12.17 20.49 34.26
CA CYS A 335 13.26 19.66 33.85
C CYS A 335 14.50 20.42 34.26
N ASP A 336 15.09 19.95 35.33
CA ASP A 336 16.45 20.23 35.71
C ASP A 336 17.29 20.50 34.45
N ASN A 337 18.01 21.61 34.48
CA ASN A 337 19.08 21.99 33.55
C ASN A 337 20.24 21.00 33.57
N LYS A 338 19.98 19.72 33.42
CA LYS A 338 20.96 18.78 32.90
C LYS A 338 20.84 18.83 31.39
N GLN A 339 21.72 19.55 30.76
CA GLN A 339 22.10 19.36 29.39
C GLN A 339 22.27 17.85 29.19
N GLU A 340 21.23 17.17 28.76
CA GLU A 340 21.41 15.87 28.11
C GLU A 340 22.30 16.12 26.91
N PRO A 341 23.35 15.36 26.75
CA PRO A 341 24.22 15.50 25.60
C PRO A 341 23.34 15.33 24.37
N LEU A 342 23.40 16.31 23.46
CA LEU A 342 22.90 16.19 22.10
C LEU A 342 23.05 14.74 21.69
N LEU A 343 21.94 14.09 21.32
CA LEU A 343 21.97 12.80 20.70
C LEU A 343 22.85 12.87 19.44
N THR A 344 24.14 12.77 19.66
CA THR A 344 25.10 12.33 18.66
C THR A 344 24.92 10.81 18.51
N SER A 345 23.74 10.40 18.13
CA SER A 345 23.51 9.04 17.72
C SER A 345 23.87 8.94 16.25
N PRO A 346 24.79 8.06 15.90
CA PRO A 346 25.26 7.98 14.54
C PRO A 346 24.16 7.47 13.63
N MET A 347 24.10 8.05 12.46
CA MET A 347 23.63 7.57 11.14
C MET A 347 22.56 6.45 11.04
N ALA A 348 22.33 5.60 12.06
CA ALA A 348 21.40 4.48 12.00
C ALA A 348 19.91 4.88 12.03
N SER A 349 19.58 6.11 12.46
CA SER A 349 18.20 6.59 12.51
C SER A 349 17.77 7.42 11.30
N ALA A 350 18.68 7.79 10.43
CA ALA A 350 18.38 8.62 9.26
C ALA A 350 17.53 7.87 8.20
N GLY A 351 17.57 6.53 8.17
CA GLY A 351 16.74 5.72 7.28
C GLY A 351 15.25 5.70 7.63
N GLN A 352 14.85 6.17 8.81
CA GLN A 352 13.45 6.23 9.24
C GLN A 352 12.73 7.53 8.86
N PHE A 353 13.45 8.52 8.32
CA PHE A 353 12.89 9.82 7.94
C PHE A 353 12.12 9.81 6.61
N TYR A 354 12.30 8.80 5.78
CA TYR A 354 11.49 8.65 4.57
C TYR A 354 10.16 7.99 4.93
N THR A 355 9.18 8.81 5.23
CA THR A 355 7.79 8.35 5.19
C THR A 355 7.41 8.09 3.73
N GLY A 356 6.45 7.20 3.49
CA GLY A 356 5.94 6.96 2.15
C GLY A 356 5.51 8.24 1.41
N GLU A 357 5.26 9.31 2.15
CA GLU A 357 4.86 10.62 1.65
C GLU A 357 6.03 11.46 1.15
N GLU A 358 7.21 11.42 1.79
CA GLU A 358 8.41 12.06 1.25
C GLU A 358 8.81 11.39 -0.08
N ILE A 359 8.64 10.08 -0.18
CA ILE A 359 8.78 9.35 -1.45
C ILE A 359 7.73 9.82 -2.48
N HIS A 360 6.53 10.22 -2.08
CA HIS A 360 5.52 10.82 -2.96
C HIS A 360 5.93 12.20 -3.49
N TYR A 361 6.55 13.03 -2.67
CA TYR A 361 7.12 14.32 -3.14
C TYR A 361 8.22 14.11 -4.19
N PHE A 362 9.03 13.07 -4.03
CA PHE A 362 10.07 12.69 -4.99
C PHE A 362 9.54 11.84 -6.16
N ARG A 363 8.38 11.21 -6.03
CA ARG A 363 7.77 10.33 -7.05
C ARG A 363 6.87 11.05 -8.07
N TYR A 364 7.02 12.34 -8.25
CA TYR A 364 6.28 13.06 -9.29
C TYR A 364 6.39 12.41 -10.68
N ASP A 365 7.45 11.63 -10.91
CA ASP A 365 7.74 10.96 -12.17
C ASP A 365 7.09 9.57 -12.34
N GLU A 366 6.59 8.93 -11.29
CA GLU A 366 6.08 7.56 -11.41
C GLU A 366 4.68 7.47 -12.05
N TYR A 367 3.92 8.56 -12.01
CA TYR A 367 2.58 8.60 -12.62
C TYR A 367 2.57 8.75 -14.15
N ALA A 368 3.70 9.06 -14.78
CA ALA A 368 3.83 9.14 -16.24
C ALA A 368 3.78 7.78 -16.98
N ARG A 369 3.72 6.65 -16.23
CA ARG A 369 3.74 5.30 -16.83
C ARG A 369 2.39 4.67 -17.12
N SER A 370 1.29 5.27 -16.71
CA SER A 370 -0.01 4.71 -17.08
C SER A 370 -0.45 5.34 -18.39
N CYS A 371 -0.81 4.52 -19.38
CA CYS A 371 -1.48 4.94 -20.61
C CYS A 371 -2.82 5.68 -20.38
N LYS A 372 -3.13 5.97 -19.14
CA LYS A 372 -4.23 6.82 -18.69
C LYS A 372 -3.67 8.09 -18.07
N TYR A 373 -2.94 8.86 -18.86
CA TYR A 373 -2.54 10.20 -18.47
C TYR A 373 -3.81 11.07 -18.36
N LYS A 374 -4.44 11.05 -17.20
CA LYS A 374 -5.30 12.16 -16.82
C LYS A 374 -4.37 13.32 -16.48
N ARG A 375 -4.35 14.34 -17.35
CA ARG A 375 -3.79 15.66 -17.08
C ARG A 375 -4.14 16.00 -15.63
N ARG A 376 -3.20 15.87 -14.71
CA ARG A 376 -3.34 16.44 -13.38
C ARG A 376 -3.15 17.92 -13.62
N GLU A 377 -4.24 18.65 -13.71
CA GLU A 377 -4.19 20.10 -13.63
C GLU A 377 -3.30 20.45 -12.45
N ALA A 378 -2.52 21.54 -12.60
CA ALA A 378 -1.73 22.10 -11.52
C ALA A 378 -2.71 22.64 -10.46
N GLY A 379 -3.40 21.72 -9.81
CA GLY A 379 -4.29 21.98 -8.70
C GLY A 379 -3.54 21.86 -7.39
N PRO A 380 -4.04 22.48 -6.32
CA PRO A 380 -3.45 22.35 -5.00
C PRO A 380 -3.29 20.87 -4.65
N TRP A 381 -2.13 20.51 -4.08
CA TRP A 381 -1.90 19.20 -3.52
C TRP A 381 -3.00 18.91 -2.49
N ASN A 382 -3.77 17.86 -2.72
CA ASN A 382 -4.64 17.36 -1.67
C ASN A 382 -3.75 16.76 -0.58
N PRO A 383 -3.83 17.24 0.65
CA PRO A 383 -3.17 16.59 1.78
C PRO A 383 -3.63 15.14 1.85
N VAL A 384 -2.73 14.23 2.27
CA VAL A 384 -3.05 12.82 2.53
C VAL A 384 -3.85 12.75 3.85
N ILE A 385 -4.99 13.38 3.87
CA ILE A 385 -5.93 13.38 4.99
C ILE A 385 -7.06 12.43 4.61
N ASN A 386 -7.57 11.70 5.58
CA ASN A 386 -8.77 10.89 5.38
C ASN A 386 -9.88 11.77 4.77
N LYS A 387 -10.08 11.66 3.46
CA LYS A 387 -10.99 12.51 2.71
C LYS A 387 -12.41 12.38 3.21
N GLN A 388 -12.81 11.16 3.60
CA GLN A 388 -14.15 10.92 4.12
C GLN A 388 -14.39 11.67 5.44
N CYS A 389 -13.39 11.65 6.33
CA CYS A 389 -13.48 12.38 7.60
C CYS A 389 -13.56 13.89 7.39
N SER A 390 -12.74 14.47 6.53
CA SER A 390 -12.70 15.91 6.28
C SER A 390 -13.96 16.47 5.62
N GLU A 391 -14.76 15.66 4.98
CA GLU A 391 -16.06 16.07 4.40
C GLU A 391 -17.11 16.43 5.47
N PHE A 392 -16.95 15.96 6.72
CA PHE A 392 -17.86 16.29 7.81
C PHE A 392 -17.68 17.71 8.37
N GLY A 393 -16.53 18.33 8.18
CA GLY A 393 -16.26 19.69 8.63
C GLY A 393 -14.92 19.85 9.35
N LYS A 394 -14.89 20.59 10.46
CA LYS A 394 -13.67 20.85 11.22
C LYS A 394 -12.99 19.55 11.63
N THR A 395 -11.78 19.35 11.14
CA THR A 395 -11.02 18.10 11.21
C THR A 395 -9.71 18.26 11.96
N LEU A 396 -9.43 17.35 12.89
CA LEU A 396 -8.14 17.20 13.53
C LEU A 396 -7.59 15.79 13.25
N ASP A 397 -6.43 15.71 12.63
CA ASP A 397 -5.74 14.45 12.37
C ASP A 397 -4.54 14.29 13.31
N LEU A 398 -4.65 13.34 14.23
CA LEU A 398 -3.62 12.91 15.19
C LEU A 398 -3.16 11.48 14.92
N SER A 399 -3.40 10.96 13.72
CA SER A 399 -3.04 9.59 13.39
C SER A 399 -1.53 9.33 13.44
N ARG A 400 -1.18 8.10 13.69
CA ARG A 400 0.22 7.64 13.71
C ARG A 400 1.12 8.46 14.65
N ASN A 401 0.61 8.75 15.84
CA ASN A 401 1.36 9.33 16.95
C ASN A 401 1.71 8.25 17.99
N ASN A 402 2.13 8.66 19.17
CA ASN A 402 2.41 7.78 20.31
C ASN A 402 1.39 7.96 21.44
N ILE A 403 0.16 8.31 21.11
CA ILE A 403 -0.89 8.49 22.09
C ILE A 403 -1.29 7.10 22.59
N PHE A 404 -1.11 6.83 23.88
CA PHE A 404 -1.43 5.56 24.51
C PHE A 404 -2.54 5.66 25.55
N PHE A 405 -2.89 6.88 25.95
CA PHE A 405 -3.90 7.17 26.96
C PHE A 405 -4.65 8.47 26.60
N LEU A 406 -5.96 8.48 26.83
CA LEU A 406 -6.83 9.64 26.70
C LEU A 406 -7.27 10.07 28.10
N ASP A 407 -6.93 11.29 28.49
CA ASP A 407 -7.46 11.94 29.68
C ASP A 407 -8.94 12.33 29.43
N PRO A 408 -9.83 12.30 30.44
CA PRO A 408 -11.21 12.81 30.33
C PRO A 408 -11.35 14.27 29.86
N LYS A 409 -10.26 15.03 29.83
CA LYS A 409 -10.18 16.38 29.25
C LYS A 409 -9.36 16.43 27.98
N PHE A 410 -9.35 15.34 27.23
CA PHE A 410 -8.47 15.13 26.10
C PHE A 410 -8.41 16.32 25.12
N LEU A 411 -9.53 16.89 24.75
CA LEU A 411 -9.59 18.05 23.83
C LEU A 411 -10.81 18.92 24.18
N ASN A 412 -10.62 20.21 24.34
CA ASN A 412 -11.71 21.16 24.48
C ASN A 412 -12.03 21.85 23.14
N LEU A 413 -12.40 21.04 22.15
CA LEU A 413 -12.71 21.49 20.78
C LEU A 413 -14.17 21.15 20.43
N VAL A 414 -15.13 21.85 21.06
CA VAL A 414 -16.58 21.57 20.90
C VAL A 414 -17.03 21.53 19.44
N GLU A 415 -16.49 22.40 18.58
CA GLU A 415 -16.86 22.49 17.17
C GLU A 415 -16.23 21.42 16.26
N LEU A 416 -15.42 20.51 16.80
CA LEU A 416 -14.76 19.48 16.01
C LEU A 416 -15.78 18.48 15.47
N LYS A 417 -15.72 18.22 14.15
CA LYS A 417 -16.63 17.30 13.47
C LYS A 417 -15.97 15.97 13.14
N CYS A 418 -14.67 15.99 12.88
CA CYS A 418 -13.89 14.84 12.49
C CYS A 418 -12.61 14.76 13.33
N LEU A 419 -12.36 13.59 13.94
CA LEU A 419 -11.15 13.29 14.69
C LEU A 419 -10.55 11.99 14.19
N ASN A 420 -9.29 12.05 13.76
CA ASN A 420 -8.51 10.86 13.37
C ASN A 420 -7.46 10.56 14.45
N LEU A 421 -7.61 9.43 15.11
CA LEU A 421 -6.70 8.89 16.13
C LEU A 421 -6.09 7.55 15.69
N SER A 422 -6.18 7.21 14.40
CA SER A 422 -5.73 5.91 13.91
C SER A 422 -4.22 5.71 14.05
N GLY A 423 -3.81 4.45 14.17
CA GLY A 423 -2.40 4.09 14.20
C GLY A 423 -1.64 4.61 15.42
N ASN A 424 -2.31 4.90 16.52
CA ASN A 424 -1.70 5.19 17.81
C ASN A 424 -1.48 3.89 18.59
N ALA A 425 -1.01 3.97 19.79
CA ALA A 425 -0.79 2.81 20.65
C ALA A 425 -1.78 2.79 21.81
N MET A 426 -2.99 3.30 21.61
CA MET A 426 -3.99 3.43 22.66
C MET A 426 -4.44 2.06 23.13
N SER A 427 -4.21 1.82 24.43
CA SER A 427 -4.43 0.54 25.12
C SER A 427 -5.32 0.72 26.35
N GLN A 428 -6.22 1.67 26.28
CA GLN A 428 -7.13 2.05 27.37
C GLN A 428 -8.51 1.43 27.14
N SER A 429 -9.14 0.97 28.23
CA SER A 429 -10.55 0.60 28.22
C SER A 429 -11.39 1.87 28.32
N LEU A 430 -12.08 2.24 27.26
CA LEU A 430 -12.90 3.44 27.21
C LEU A 430 -14.18 3.25 28.02
N ASN A 431 -14.45 4.15 28.95
CA ASN A 431 -15.60 4.09 29.85
C ASN A 431 -16.71 5.08 29.57
N GLY A 432 -16.53 5.95 28.57
CA GLY A 432 -17.50 6.95 28.13
C GLY A 432 -17.34 8.31 28.82
N THR A 433 -16.12 8.69 29.17
CA THR A 433 -15.78 10.03 29.71
C THR A 433 -14.65 10.71 28.95
N GLU A 434 -14.02 10.00 28.04
CA GLU A 434 -12.80 10.44 27.34
C GLU A 434 -13.05 11.58 26.35
N PHE A 435 -14.20 11.59 25.72
CA PHE A 435 -14.56 12.57 24.66
C PHE A 435 -15.65 13.57 25.09
N ILE A 436 -15.83 13.81 26.37
CA ILE A 436 -16.96 14.60 26.92
C ILE A 436 -17.08 16.01 26.34
N HIS A 437 -15.98 16.61 25.88
CA HIS A 437 -15.95 17.94 25.28
C HIS A 437 -16.14 17.93 23.75
N LEU A 438 -16.22 16.78 23.11
CA LEU A 438 -16.36 16.65 21.65
C LEU A 438 -17.81 16.40 21.25
N THR A 439 -18.73 17.19 21.76
CA THR A 439 -20.18 17.00 21.62
C THR A 439 -20.68 17.06 20.18
N GLU A 440 -19.95 17.74 19.30
CA GLU A 440 -20.33 17.93 17.88
C GLU A 440 -19.63 16.93 16.94
N LEU A 441 -18.86 15.99 17.49
CA LEU A 441 -18.09 15.02 16.69
C LEU A 441 -19.03 14.10 15.90
N GLN A 442 -18.78 13.98 14.58
CA GLN A 442 -19.57 13.18 13.65
C GLN A 442 -18.77 12.01 13.08
N TYR A 443 -17.47 12.14 12.96
CA TYR A 443 -16.58 11.07 12.48
C TYR A 443 -15.43 10.87 13.46
N LEU A 444 -15.24 9.63 13.92
CA LEU A 444 -14.10 9.22 14.72
C LEU A 444 -13.40 8.04 14.06
N ASP A 445 -12.13 8.23 13.68
CA ASP A 445 -11.25 7.13 13.26
C ASP A 445 -10.34 6.72 14.43
N PHE A 446 -10.57 5.54 14.94
CA PHE A 446 -9.84 4.91 16.05
C PHE A 446 -9.17 3.61 15.61
N SER A 447 -9.00 3.41 14.30
CA SER A 447 -8.43 2.21 13.70
C SER A 447 -6.94 2.04 14.04
N PHE A 448 -6.43 0.83 13.87
CA PHE A 448 -5.01 0.51 14.12
C PHE A 448 -4.51 0.89 15.53
N ASN A 449 -5.35 0.72 16.54
CA ASN A 449 -5.01 0.92 17.95
C ASN A 449 -5.02 -0.43 18.70
N ARG A 450 -5.13 -0.38 20.03
CA ARG A 450 -5.28 -1.53 20.91
C ARG A 450 -6.51 -1.33 21.78
N LEU A 451 -7.66 -1.10 21.13
CA LEU A 451 -8.92 -0.83 21.81
C LEU A 451 -9.35 -2.02 22.66
N ASP A 452 -9.69 -1.74 23.92
CA ASP A 452 -10.33 -2.67 24.82
C ASP A 452 -11.77 -2.23 25.09
N LEU A 453 -12.74 -3.04 24.70
CA LEU A 453 -14.17 -2.79 24.89
C LEU A 453 -14.68 -3.51 26.15
N LEU A 454 -14.14 -3.13 27.31
CA LEU A 454 -14.55 -3.68 28.59
C LEU A 454 -15.91 -3.12 29.06
N TYR A 455 -16.24 -1.89 28.69
CA TYR A 455 -17.45 -1.20 29.14
C TYR A 455 -18.46 -1.01 28.02
N SER A 456 -19.74 -1.25 28.33
CA SER A 456 -20.85 -0.96 27.40
C SER A 456 -21.10 0.54 27.19
N THR A 457 -20.51 1.39 28.03
CA THR A 457 -20.57 2.85 27.97
C THR A 457 -19.50 3.48 27.09
N ALA A 458 -18.65 2.68 26.45
CA ALA A 458 -17.63 3.20 25.52
C ALA A 458 -18.26 4.11 24.47
N PHE A 459 -17.67 5.28 24.26
CA PHE A 459 -18.11 6.31 23.29
C PHE A 459 -19.48 6.97 23.57
N GLN A 460 -20.18 6.67 24.68
CA GLN A 460 -21.55 7.15 24.95
C GLN A 460 -21.72 8.67 24.92
N GLU A 461 -20.66 9.43 25.20
CA GLU A 461 -20.63 10.89 25.17
C GLU A 461 -20.75 11.48 23.74
N LEU A 462 -20.47 10.68 22.72
CA LEU A 462 -20.46 11.11 21.32
C LEU A 462 -21.84 11.01 20.67
N ILE A 463 -22.82 11.74 21.21
CA ILE A 463 -24.23 11.67 20.80
C ILE A 463 -24.49 12.05 19.35
N ASN A 464 -23.58 12.80 18.71
CA ASN A 464 -23.68 13.23 17.32
C ASN A 464 -22.84 12.36 16.36
N LEU A 465 -22.19 11.32 16.86
CA LEU A 465 -21.32 10.47 16.05
C LEU A 465 -22.11 9.74 14.96
N THR A 466 -21.67 9.89 13.72
CA THR A 466 -22.30 9.32 12.53
C THR A 466 -21.47 8.14 11.98
N VAL A 467 -20.14 8.26 12.03
CA VAL A 467 -19.19 7.26 11.56
C VAL A 467 -18.17 6.94 12.64
N LEU A 468 -18.02 5.67 12.95
CA LEU A 468 -16.99 5.17 13.86
C LEU A 468 -16.18 4.09 13.16
N ASP A 469 -14.87 4.30 13.06
CA ASP A 469 -13.92 3.29 12.58
C ASP A 469 -13.06 2.79 13.75
N ILE A 470 -13.24 1.53 14.09
CA ILE A 470 -12.43 0.79 15.09
C ILE A 470 -11.77 -0.44 14.48
N SER A 471 -11.49 -0.40 13.19
CA SER A 471 -10.85 -1.51 12.47
C SER A 471 -9.41 -1.72 12.92
N ASN A 472 -8.89 -2.95 12.73
CA ASN A 472 -7.48 -3.30 13.06
C ASN A 472 -7.09 -3.06 14.53
N ASN A 473 -8.00 -3.35 15.47
CA ASN A 473 -7.79 -3.28 16.90
C ASN A 473 -7.66 -4.68 17.54
N ASN A 474 -7.04 -5.62 16.89
CA ASN A 474 -7.06 -7.06 17.24
C ASN A 474 -6.36 -7.45 18.53
N HIS A 475 -5.59 -6.56 19.16
CA HIS A 475 -4.70 -6.88 20.29
C HIS A 475 -5.42 -7.58 21.46
N TYR A 476 -6.50 -7.00 21.98
CA TYR A 476 -7.28 -7.60 23.07
C TYR A 476 -8.29 -8.63 22.59
N PHE A 477 -8.83 -8.46 21.40
CA PHE A 477 -9.79 -9.40 20.82
C PHE A 477 -9.23 -10.79 20.53
N THR A 478 -7.90 -10.89 20.38
CA THR A 478 -7.21 -12.20 20.24
C THR A 478 -6.78 -12.82 21.55
N SER A 479 -6.94 -12.13 22.69
CA SER A 479 -6.49 -12.60 24.00
C SER A 479 -7.45 -13.66 24.56
N GLU A 480 -6.92 -14.81 24.96
CA GLU A 480 -7.73 -15.87 25.54
C GLU A 480 -8.30 -15.46 26.91
N GLY A 481 -9.58 -15.80 27.13
CA GLY A 481 -10.25 -15.56 28.42
C GLY A 481 -10.82 -14.16 28.60
N LEU A 482 -10.65 -13.27 27.64
CA LEU A 482 -11.32 -11.97 27.64
C LEU A 482 -12.62 -12.03 26.81
N THR A 483 -13.61 -11.31 27.29
CA THR A 483 -14.87 -11.09 26.58
C THR A 483 -15.11 -9.60 26.42
N HIS A 484 -15.80 -9.20 25.34
CA HIS A 484 -15.92 -7.82 24.93
C HIS A 484 -17.39 -7.38 24.92
N MET A 485 -17.63 -6.14 25.38
CA MET A 485 -18.94 -5.48 25.37
C MET A 485 -19.16 -4.81 24.00
N LEU A 486 -19.70 -5.56 23.04
CA LEU A 486 -19.93 -5.05 21.69
C LEU A 486 -21.27 -4.30 21.54
N ASN A 487 -22.08 -4.24 22.59
CA ASN A 487 -23.37 -3.53 22.59
C ASN A 487 -23.26 -2.04 22.97
N PHE A 488 -22.08 -1.45 22.87
CA PHE A 488 -21.87 -0.01 23.05
C PHE A 488 -22.64 0.81 22.01
N THR A 489 -22.94 0.21 20.85
CA THR A 489 -23.69 0.83 19.74
C THR A 489 -25.09 1.34 20.15
N LYS A 490 -25.68 0.75 21.19
CA LYS A 490 -26.97 1.16 21.76
C LYS A 490 -26.95 2.61 22.25
N ASN A 491 -25.81 3.10 22.72
CA ASN A 491 -25.65 4.42 23.30
C ASN A 491 -25.33 5.51 22.25
N LEU A 492 -25.23 5.17 20.98
CA LEU A 492 -24.87 6.05 19.89
C LEU A 492 -26.08 6.31 18.96
N PRO A 493 -26.94 7.30 19.28
CA PRO A 493 -28.25 7.44 18.65
C PRO A 493 -28.21 7.91 17.18
N LYS A 494 -27.07 8.42 16.71
CA LYS A 494 -26.88 8.89 15.33
C LYS A 494 -25.86 8.08 14.54
N LEU A 495 -25.32 7.01 15.11
CA LEU A 495 -24.32 6.18 14.45
C LEU A 495 -24.90 5.52 13.21
N ASN A 496 -24.44 5.90 12.06
CA ASN A 496 -24.88 5.38 10.76
C ASN A 496 -23.95 4.33 10.18
N VAL A 497 -22.64 4.52 10.34
CA VAL A 497 -21.60 3.63 9.80
C VAL A 497 -20.67 3.18 10.92
N LEU A 498 -20.50 1.88 11.07
CA LEU A 498 -19.56 1.27 11.99
C LEU A 498 -18.61 0.34 11.22
N LEU A 499 -17.33 0.65 11.27
CA LEU A 499 -16.26 -0.13 10.67
C LEU A 499 -15.52 -0.87 11.79
N MET A 500 -15.57 -2.21 11.78
CA MET A 500 -14.95 -3.10 12.76
C MET A 500 -14.09 -4.16 12.07
N ASN A 501 -13.46 -3.79 10.95
CA ASN A 501 -12.74 -4.74 10.10
C ASN A 501 -11.44 -5.22 10.76
N TYR A 502 -11.07 -6.47 10.53
CA TYR A 502 -9.77 -7.06 10.91
C TYR A 502 -9.44 -6.98 12.40
N ASN A 503 -10.47 -7.14 13.25
CA ASN A 503 -10.28 -7.18 14.71
C ASN A 503 -10.09 -8.60 15.24
N GLU A 504 -10.30 -9.64 14.41
CA GLU A 504 -10.26 -11.06 14.81
C GLU A 504 -11.21 -11.38 15.99
N ILE A 505 -12.36 -10.70 16.06
CA ILE A 505 -13.35 -10.87 17.11
C ILE A 505 -13.89 -12.30 17.08
N SER A 506 -13.59 -13.05 18.13
CA SER A 506 -13.97 -14.47 18.29
C SER A 506 -14.90 -14.71 19.49
N THR A 507 -15.08 -13.71 20.34
CA THR A 507 -15.90 -13.77 21.54
C THR A 507 -16.68 -12.47 21.76
N SER A 508 -17.85 -12.56 22.35
CA SER A 508 -18.66 -11.41 22.75
C SER A 508 -19.40 -11.72 24.04
N THR A 509 -19.47 -10.78 24.95
CA THR A 509 -20.30 -10.87 26.16
C THR A 509 -21.78 -10.79 25.80
N ASN A 510 -22.11 -9.98 24.82
CA ASN A 510 -23.49 -9.81 24.34
C ASN A 510 -23.81 -10.83 23.25
N THR A 511 -24.97 -11.44 23.34
CA THR A 511 -25.49 -12.39 22.33
C THR A 511 -26.10 -11.68 21.12
N GLU A 512 -26.45 -10.40 21.27
CA GLU A 512 -26.98 -9.52 20.22
C GLU A 512 -26.31 -8.16 20.28
N MET A 513 -26.14 -7.55 19.11
CA MET A 513 -25.77 -6.14 18.95
C MET A 513 -27.05 -5.32 18.76
N GLU A 514 -27.18 -4.22 19.48
CA GLU A 514 -28.35 -3.33 19.41
C GLU A 514 -27.96 -1.96 18.86
N SER A 515 -28.70 -1.45 17.89
CA SER A 515 -28.59 -0.07 17.43
C SER A 515 -29.86 0.38 16.73
N LEU A 516 -30.33 1.58 17.06
CA LEU A 516 -31.52 2.20 16.46
C LEU A 516 -31.21 3.08 15.24
N SER A 517 -29.94 3.27 14.89
CA SER A 517 -29.52 4.21 13.84
C SER A 517 -28.59 3.62 12.81
N LEU A 518 -27.90 2.51 13.14
CA LEU A 518 -26.85 1.93 12.30
C LEU A 518 -27.43 1.37 10.98
N GLN A 519 -26.90 1.84 9.86
CA GLN A 519 -27.28 1.40 8.51
C GLN A 519 -26.17 0.59 7.82
N THR A 520 -24.90 0.85 8.13
CA THR A 520 -23.76 0.12 7.55
C THR A 520 -22.89 -0.45 8.64
N LEU A 521 -22.70 -1.77 8.60
CA LEU A 521 -21.77 -2.49 9.47
C LEU A 521 -20.77 -3.25 8.62
N GLU A 522 -19.50 -2.88 8.74
CA GLU A 522 -18.40 -3.64 8.21
C GLU A 522 -17.73 -4.46 9.31
N PHE A 523 -17.88 -5.75 9.23
CA PHE A 523 -17.35 -6.74 10.19
C PHE A 523 -16.39 -7.73 9.51
N LYS A 524 -15.72 -7.26 8.47
CA LYS A 524 -14.81 -8.03 7.63
C LYS A 524 -13.57 -8.48 8.41
N GLY A 525 -13.04 -9.68 8.08
CA GLY A 525 -11.79 -10.18 8.66
C GLY A 525 -11.86 -10.47 10.15
N ASN A 526 -13.04 -10.78 10.66
CA ASN A 526 -13.25 -11.24 12.03
C ASN A 526 -13.39 -12.78 12.10
N ARG A 527 -13.86 -13.31 13.21
CA ARG A 527 -13.93 -14.73 13.48
C ARG A 527 -15.35 -15.18 13.77
N LEU A 528 -16.29 -14.86 12.84
CA LEU A 528 -17.67 -15.36 12.94
C LEU A 528 -17.73 -16.89 12.90
N ASP A 529 -16.74 -17.57 12.31
CA ASP A 529 -16.61 -19.03 12.38
C ASP A 529 -16.53 -19.54 13.82
N MET A 530 -16.08 -18.72 14.76
CA MET A 530 -16.00 -19.07 16.17
C MET A 530 -17.30 -18.75 16.92
N LEU A 531 -18.02 -17.69 16.54
CA LEU A 531 -19.32 -17.31 17.11
C LEU A 531 -20.45 -18.21 16.59
N TRP A 532 -20.40 -18.60 15.32
CA TRP A 532 -21.39 -19.46 14.65
C TRP A 532 -20.90 -20.90 14.53
N ARG A 533 -20.37 -21.46 15.62
CA ARG A 533 -19.91 -22.86 15.63
C ARG A 533 -21.10 -23.80 15.44
N ASP A 534 -20.82 -24.96 14.86
CA ASP A 534 -21.81 -26.02 14.71
C ASP A 534 -22.33 -26.44 16.13
N GLY A 535 -23.66 -26.45 16.26
CA GLY A 535 -24.35 -26.76 17.53
C GLY A 535 -24.45 -25.61 18.54
N ASP A 536 -23.86 -24.44 18.30
CA ASP A 536 -23.98 -23.27 19.19
C ASP A 536 -24.98 -22.24 18.62
N LEU A 537 -26.12 -22.11 19.24
CA LEU A 537 -27.19 -21.21 18.81
C LEU A 537 -27.22 -19.86 19.54
N ARG A 538 -26.26 -19.59 20.42
CA ARG A 538 -26.27 -18.37 21.26
C ARG A 538 -26.18 -17.09 20.43
N TYR A 539 -25.43 -17.11 19.34
CA TYR A 539 -25.13 -15.92 18.52
C TYR A 539 -25.83 -15.89 17.17
N VAL A 540 -26.83 -16.75 16.94
CA VAL A 540 -27.56 -16.77 15.66
C VAL A 540 -28.34 -15.47 15.40
N ASN A 541 -28.76 -14.78 16.44
CA ASN A 541 -29.46 -13.49 16.39
C ASN A 541 -28.49 -12.29 16.53
N TYR A 542 -27.19 -12.49 16.33
CA TYR A 542 -26.16 -11.49 16.68
C TYR A 542 -26.42 -10.10 16.09
N PHE A 543 -26.91 -10.01 14.88
CA PHE A 543 -27.19 -8.74 14.18
C PHE A 543 -28.68 -8.32 14.22
N LYS A 544 -29.57 -9.08 14.87
CA LYS A 544 -31.02 -8.87 14.86
C LYS A 544 -31.43 -7.53 15.47
N GLY A 545 -30.75 -7.10 16.53
CA GLY A 545 -31.00 -5.83 17.21
C GLY A 545 -30.60 -4.57 16.45
N ILE A 546 -30.03 -4.70 15.23
CA ILE A 546 -29.65 -3.57 14.38
C ILE A 546 -30.75 -3.35 13.33
N ILE A 547 -31.88 -2.84 13.77
CA ILE A 547 -33.15 -2.83 13.01
C ILE A 547 -33.14 -2.05 11.69
N HIS A 548 -32.24 -1.10 11.52
CA HIS A 548 -32.12 -0.25 10.33
C HIS A 548 -30.92 -0.60 9.42
N LEU A 549 -30.29 -1.75 9.67
CA LEU A 549 -29.12 -2.17 8.91
C LEU A 549 -29.48 -2.40 7.43
N LYS A 550 -28.75 -1.73 6.54
CA LYS A 550 -28.88 -1.85 5.08
C LYS A 550 -27.69 -2.57 4.44
N VAL A 551 -26.50 -2.37 4.98
CA VAL A 551 -25.26 -2.92 4.45
C VAL A 551 -24.58 -3.72 5.54
N LEU A 552 -24.35 -5.01 5.28
CA LEU A 552 -23.61 -5.91 6.16
C LEU A 552 -22.45 -6.54 5.39
N ASP A 553 -21.23 -6.23 5.80
CA ASP A 553 -20.04 -6.90 5.28
C ASP A 553 -19.46 -7.85 6.34
N ILE A 554 -19.60 -9.15 6.09
CA ILE A 554 -19.01 -10.23 6.89
C ILE A 554 -18.07 -11.08 6.02
N SER A 555 -17.42 -10.45 5.07
CA SER A 555 -16.39 -11.08 4.25
C SER A 555 -15.14 -11.45 5.09
N GLU A 556 -14.33 -12.37 4.60
CA GLU A 556 -13.08 -12.82 5.24
C GLU A 556 -13.21 -13.32 6.70
N ASN A 557 -14.37 -13.86 7.08
CA ASN A 557 -14.67 -14.35 8.44
C ASN A 557 -14.41 -15.85 8.65
N ASN A 558 -13.68 -16.50 7.75
CA ASN A 558 -13.38 -17.94 7.77
C ASN A 558 -14.59 -18.87 7.77
N LEU A 559 -15.77 -18.38 7.42
CA LEU A 559 -17.02 -19.13 7.46
C LEU A 559 -16.98 -20.36 6.52
N ASN A 560 -17.14 -21.55 7.08
CA ASN A 560 -17.31 -22.78 6.31
C ASN A 560 -18.79 -23.05 5.96
N PHE A 561 -19.67 -22.56 6.80
CA PHE A 561 -21.13 -22.60 6.66
C PHE A 561 -21.74 -21.44 7.44
N ILE A 562 -23.01 -21.13 7.16
CA ILE A 562 -23.82 -20.17 7.91
C ILE A 562 -24.98 -20.94 8.52
N PRO A 563 -25.20 -20.93 9.86
CA PRO A 563 -26.38 -21.56 10.46
C PRO A 563 -27.67 -21.00 9.87
N LEU A 564 -28.64 -21.85 9.57
CA LEU A 564 -29.91 -21.44 8.92
C LEU A 564 -30.65 -20.36 9.71
N GLN A 565 -30.62 -20.46 11.03
CA GLN A 565 -31.26 -19.51 11.95
C GLN A 565 -30.67 -18.09 11.87
N VAL A 566 -29.45 -17.94 11.38
CA VAL A 566 -28.80 -16.60 11.23
C VAL A 566 -29.58 -15.74 10.22
N PHE A 567 -30.07 -16.34 9.14
CA PHE A 567 -30.87 -15.63 8.13
C PHE A 567 -32.17 -15.08 8.71
N ASP A 568 -32.78 -15.82 9.63
CA ASP A 568 -34.02 -15.42 10.33
C ASP A 568 -33.75 -14.31 11.36
N GLY A 569 -32.48 -14.14 11.75
CA GLY A 569 -32.01 -13.09 12.66
C GLY A 569 -31.37 -11.88 11.94
N LEU A 570 -31.31 -11.84 10.61
CA LEU A 570 -30.88 -10.67 9.87
C LEU A 570 -32.01 -9.65 9.73
N PRO A 571 -31.71 -8.34 9.73
CA PRO A 571 -32.72 -7.30 9.55
C PRO A 571 -33.39 -7.36 8.17
N GLU A 572 -34.72 -7.23 8.13
CA GLU A 572 -35.51 -7.26 6.89
C GLU A 572 -35.13 -6.16 5.88
N ASN A 573 -34.65 -5.02 6.36
CA ASN A 573 -34.24 -3.88 5.55
C ASN A 573 -32.84 -4.04 4.89
N LEU A 574 -32.21 -5.21 5.04
CA LEU A 574 -30.88 -5.46 4.51
C LEU A 574 -30.89 -5.41 2.99
N SER A 575 -30.17 -4.47 2.40
CA SER A 575 -30.07 -4.27 0.96
C SER A 575 -28.77 -4.83 0.35
N GLU A 576 -27.71 -4.91 1.12
CA GLU A 576 -26.40 -5.39 0.65
C GLU A 576 -25.79 -6.36 1.66
N LEU A 577 -25.42 -7.54 1.19
CA LEU A 577 -24.76 -8.58 1.98
C LEU A 577 -23.47 -9.04 1.29
N TYR A 578 -22.36 -8.84 1.98
CA TYR A 578 -21.03 -9.24 1.51
C TYR A 578 -20.52 -10.42 2.32
N LEU A 579 -20.28 -11.54 1.63
CA LEU A 579 -19.81 -12.82 2.16
C LEU A 579 -18.55 -13.31 1.45
N ASN A 580 -17.89 -12.41 0.70
CA ASN A 580 -16.76 -12.77 -0.14
C ASN A 580 -15.54 -13.22 0.68
N ASN A 581 -14.68 -14.00 0.05
CA ASN A 581 -13.43 -14.51 0.65
C ASN A 581 -13.62 -15.31 1.95
N ASN A 582 -14.76 -16.00 2.08
CA ASN A 582 -14.98 -17.01 3.10
C ASN A 582 -14.61 -18.41 2.58
N ARG A 583 -15.03 -19.46 3.26
CA ARG A 583 -14.77 -20.86 2.90
C ARG A 583 -16.05 -21.64 2.66
N LEU A 584 -17.12 -20.96 2.28
CA LEU A 584 -18.45 -21.53 2.09
C LEU A 584 -18.44 -22.57 0.98
N LYS A 585 -18.82 -23.81 1.33
CA LYS A 585 -18.96 -24.93 0.38
C LYS A 585 -20.35 -25.02 -0.22
N SER A 586 -21.34 -24.53 0.49
CA SER A 586 -22.76 -24.42 0.12
C SER A 586 -23.35 -23.14 0.67
N PHE A 587 -24.42 -22.67 0.07
CA PHE A 587 -25.15 -21.48 0.52
C PHE A 587 -26.66 -21.81 0.51
N SER A 588 -27.36 -21.35 1.54
CA SER A 588 -28.80 -21.61 1.73
C SER A 588 -29.62 -20.58 0.98
N TRP A 589 -29.73 -20.76 -0.33
CA TRP A 589 -30.36 -19.81 -1.24
C TRP A 589 -31.87 -19.57 -0.89
N GLU A 590 -32.56 -20.56 -0.42
CA GLU A 590 -33.99 -20.51 0.00
C GLU A 590 -34.21 -19.49 1.14
N LYS A 591 -33.21 -19.25 1.94
CA LYS A 591 -33.28 -18.29 3.05
C LYS A 591 -33.20 -16.80 2.60
N LEU A 592 -32.85 -16.55 1.35
CA LEU A 592 -32.88 -15.17 0.81
C LEU A 592 -34.31 -14.61 0.71
N GLU A 593 -35.34 -15.45 0.72
CA GLU A 593 -36.76 -15.04 0.69
C GLU A 593 -37.09 -14.15 1.93
N SER A 594 -36.43 -14.39 3.07
CA SER A 594 -36.61 -13.56 4.28
C SER A 594 -36.03 -12.17 4.16
N LEU A 595 -35.10 -11.94 3.20
CA LEU A 595 -34.44 -10.67 2.97
C LEU A 595 -35.08 -9.92 1.80
N SER A 596 -36.27 -9.40 2.02
CA SER A 596 -37.15 -8.82 0.98
C SER A 596 -36.56 -7.61 0.26
N GLU A 597 -35.60 -6.87 0.86
CA GLU A 597 -34.99 -5.66 0.31
C GLU A 597 -33.59 -5.92 -0.28
N LEU A 598 -33.10 -7.18 -0.28
CA LEU A 598 -31.74 -7.50 -0.69
C LEU A 598 -31.52 -7.25 -2.18
N GLN A 599 -30.61 -6.34 -2.53
CA GLN A 599 -30.26 -5.95 -3.89
C GLN A 599 -28.86 -6.41 -4.31
N VAL A 600 -27.92 -6.49 -3.36
CA VAL A 600 -26.54 -6.90 -3.63
C VAL A 600 -26.17 -8.11 -2.78
N LEU A 601 -25.67 -9.16 -3.42
CA LEU A 601 -25.11 -10.33 -2.77
C LEU A 601 -23.75 -10.66 -3.37
N ASP A 602 -22.69 -10.57 -2.54
CA ASP A 602 -21.35 -10.95 -2.93
C ASP A 602 -20.92 -12.25 -2.22
N LEU A 603 -20.79 -13.32 -3.00
CA LEU A 603 -20.29 -14.63 -2.58
C LEU A 603 -18.95 -14.98 -3.23
N SER A 604 -18.23 -13.98 -3.75
CA SER A 604 -16.95 -14.21 -4.45
C SER A 604 -15.88 -14.79 -3.53
N GLY A 605 -14.91 -15.49 -4.11
CA GLY A 605 -13.78 -16.04 -3.33
C GLY A 605 -14.19 -17.13 -2.33
N ASN A 606 -15.27 -17.87 -2.58
CA ASN A 606 -15.71 -19.00 -1.78
C ASN A 606 -15.41 -20.37 -2.44
N GLN A 607 -16.01 -21.44 -1.95
CA GLN A 607 -15.84 -22.80 -2.47
C GLN A 607 -17.15 -23.40 -2.99
N LEU A 608 -18.06 -22.53 -3.47
CA LEU A 608 -19.37 -22.94 -3.95
C LEU A 608 -19.24 -23.76 -5.23
N LYS A 609 -19.91 -24.91 -5.27
CA LYS A 609 -19.93 -25.82 -6.43
C LYS A 609 -21.21 -25.74 -7.23
N THR A 610 -22.28 -25.24 -6.64
CA THR A 610 -23.63 -25.20 -7.23
C THR A 610 -24.29 -23.85 -6.98
N VAL A 611 -25.17 -23.47 -7.90
CA VAL A 611 -26.10 -22.35 -7.78
C VAL A 611 -27.52 -22.89 -7.51
N PRO A 612 -28.48 -22.05 -7.08
CA PRO A 612 -29.88 -22.54 -6.86
C PRO A 612 -30.50 -23.04 -8.17
N PRO A 613 -31.50 -23.94 -8.09
CA PRO A 613 -32.22 -24.37 -9.29
C PRO A 613 -32.88 -23.21 -10.04
N GLU A 614 -33.53 -22.30 -9.32
CA GLU A 614 -34.12 -21.06 -9.84
C GLU A 614 -33.86 -19.93 -8.85
N LEU A 615 -33.21 -18.87 -9.33
CA LEU A 615 -32.89 -17.73 -8.49
C LEU A 615 -34.12 -16.91 -8.11
N SER A 616 -35.09 -16.79 -9.01
CA SER A 616 -36.34 -16.06 -8.79
C SER A 616 -37.22 -16.64 -7.65
N ASN A 617 -37.06 -17.92 -7.34
CA ASN A 617 -37.74 -18.55 -6.21
C ASN A 617 -37.08 -18.22 -4.86
N CYS A 618 -35.82 -17.76 -4.90
CA CYS A 618 -35.07 -17.41 -3.69
C CYS A 618 -35.14 -15.93 -3.40
N THR A 619 -35.21 -15.08 -4.43
CA THR A 619 -35.22 -13.62 -4.29
C THR A 619 -35.79 -12.94 -5.54
N LYS A 620 -36.58 -11.88 -5.34
CA LYS A 620 -37.19 -11.08 -6.42
C LYS A 620 -36.56 -9.70 -6.54
N THR A 621 -35.74 -9.29 -5.60
CA THR A 621 -35.19 -7.91 -5.46
C THR A 621 -33.75 -7.82 -5.86
N LEU A 622 -33.02 -8.93 -5.97
CA LEU A 622 -31.60 -8.97 -6.22
C LEU A 622 -31.24 -8.35 -7.58
N ARG A 623 -30.39 -7.33 -7.55
CA ARG A 623 -29.90 -6.62 -8.74
C ARG A 623 -28.47 -6.98 -9.09
N LYS A 624 -27.67 -7.32 -8.09
CA LYS A 624 -26.24 -7.62 -8.26
C LYS A 624 -25.88 -8.91 -7.54
N LEU A 625 -25.38 -9.89 -8.31
CA LEU A 625 -24.92 -11.18 -7.80
C LEU A 625 -23.47 -11.39 -8.24
N ILE A 626 -22.58 -11.59 -7.28
CA ILE A 626 -21.17 -11.82 -7.53
C ILE A 626 -20.80 -13.23 -7.03
N LEU A 627 -20.41 -14.08 -7.97
CA LEU A 627 -19.99 -15.46 -7.74
C LEU A 627 -18.57 -15.72 -8.24
N GLN A 628 -17.79 -14.65 -8.42
CA GLN A 628 -16.43 -14.70 -8.92
C GLN A 628 -15.55 -15.59 -8.02
N LYS A 629 -14.56 -16.29 -8.61
CA LYS A 629 -13.58 -17.12 -7.86
C LYS A 629 -14.23 -18.15 -6.94
N ASN A 630 -15.17 -18.92 -7.48
CA ASN A 630 -15.75 -20.10 -6.85
C ASN A 630 -15.37 -21.38 -7.61
N LEU A 631 -15.98 -22.50 -7.28
CA LEU A 631 -15.74 -23.81 -7.88
C LEU A 631 -16.92 -24.29 -8.74
N LEU A 632 -17.67 -23.34 -9.33
CA LEU A 632 -18.83 -23.66 -10.17
C LEU A 632 -18.39 -24.32 -11.46
N THR A 633 -18.83 -25.54 -11.71
CA THR A 633 -18.52 -26.29 -12.94
C THR A 633 -19.62 -26.19 -14.00
N LYS A 634 -20.84 -25.99 -13.55
CA LYS A 634 -22.03 -25.79 -14.40
C LYS A 634 -23.06 -24.96 -13.66
N LEU A 635 -23.95 -24.35 -14.41
CA LEU A 635 -25.15 -23.71 -13.89
C LEU A 635 -26.33 -24.73 -13.88
N THR A 636 -27.23 -24.57 -12.94
CA THR A 636 -28.43 -25.38 -12.89
C THR A 636 -29.37 -25.03 -14.04
N PRO A 637 -30.14 -25.99 -14.60
CA PRO A 637 -31.22 -25.66 -15.52
C PRO A 637 -32.19 -24.67 -14.86
N ASN A 638 -32.68 -23.69 -15.61
CA ASN A 638 -33.57 -22.61 -15.14
C ASN A 638 -32.94 -21.63 -14.09
N PHE A 639 -31.63 -21.62 -13.91
CA PHE A 639 -30.95 -20.74 -12.93
C PHE A 639 -31.46 -19.30 -12.97
N LEU A 640 -31.53 -18.70 -14.17
CA LEU A 640 -31.97 -17.30 -14.35
C LEU A 640 -33.45 -17.20 -14.76
N ARG A 641 -34.23 -18.29 -14.71
CA ARG A 641 -35.62 -18.20 -15.06
C ARG A 641 -36.33 -17.15 -14.19
N ASP A 642 -37.08 -16.25 -14.84
CA ASP A 642 -37.87 -15.18 -14.21
C ASP A 642 -37.08 -14.19 -13.31
N ALA A 643 -35.74 -14.20 -13.38
CA ALA A 643 -34.88 -13.30 -12.59
C ALA A 643 -34.71 -11.91 -13.24
N PHE A 644 -35.81 -11.22 -13.57
CA PHE A 644 -35.79 -9.91 -14.30
C PHE A 644 -35.19 -8.75 -13.53
N SER A 645 -35.09 -8.84 -12.20
CA SER A 645 -34.49 -7.78 -11.35
C SER A 645 -32.98 -7.70 -11.50
N LEU A 646 -32.33 -8.83 -11.88
CA LEU A 646 -30.88 -8.93 -11.92
C LEU A 646 -30.29 -8.07 -13.05
N LYS A 647 -29.34 -7.19 -12.73
CA LYS A 647 -28.66 -6.27 -13.65
C LYS A 647 -27.18 -6.58 -13.80
N TYR A 648 -26.57 -7.13 -12.76
CA TYR A 648 -25.16 -7.45 -12.74
C TYR A 648 -24.93 -8.88 -12.28
N LEU A 649 -24.28 -9.69 -13.11
CA LEU A 649 -23.92 -11.07 -12.77
C LEU A 649 -22.42 -11.30 -13.06
N ASP A 650 -21.68 -11.69 -12.02
CA ASP A 650 -20.27 -12.05 -12.17
C ASP A 650 -20.05 -13.54 -11.89
N LEU A 651 -19.72 -14.27 -12.93
CA LEU A 651 -19.36 -15.69 -12.93
C LEU A 651 -17.88 -15.91 -13.29
N SER A 652 -17.07 -14.85 -13.30
CA SER A 652 -15.66 -14.92 -13.69
C SER A 652 -14.82 -15.78 -12.75
N PHE A 653 -13.73 -16.33 -13.25
CA PHE A 653 -12.79 -17.16 -12.49
C PHE A 653 -13.44 -18.33 -11.76
N ASN A 654 -14.35 -19.01 -12.43
CA ASN A 654 -14.93 -20.28 -12.00
C ASN A 654 -14.38 -21.44 -12.85
N GLU A 655 -14.98 -22.61 -12.72
CA GLU A 655 -14.64 -23.81 -13.50
C GLU A 655 -15.74 -24.17 -14.50
N ILE A 656 -16.56 -23.19 -14.92
CA ILE A 656 -17.72 -23.41 -15.80
C ILE A 656 -17.22 -23.93 -17.14
N GLN A 657 -17.75 -25.10 -17.51
CA GLN A 657 -17.40 -25.80 -18.75
C GLN A 657 -18.39 -25.50 -19.88
N TYR A 658 -19.69 -25.43 -19.55
CA TYR A 658 -20.74 -25.07 -20.50
C TYR A 658 -21.81 -24.22 -19.84
N ILE A 659 -22.48 -23.41 -20.65
CA ILE A 659 -23.69 -22.71 -20.31
C ILE A 659 -24.79 -23.22 -21.23
N GLU A 660 -25.84 -23.75 -20.64
CA GLU A 660 -27.00 -24.27 -21.37
C GLU A 660 -28.05 -23.17 -21.59
N GLN A 661 -28.79 -23.27 -22.69
CA GLN A 661 -29.88 -22.34 -22.98
C GLN A 661 -30.94 -22.30 -21.88
N SER A 662 -31.21 -23.44 -21.24
CA SER A 662 -32.14 -23.55 -20.12
C SER A 662 -31.74 -22.73 -18.89
N SER A 663 -30.40 -22.54 -18.69
CA SER A 663 -29.87 -21.76 -17.58
C SER A 663 -29.88 -20.26 -17.86
N PHE A 664 -29.86 -19.87 -19.14
CA PHE A 664 -29.78 -18.49 -19.62
C PHE A 664 -30.92 -18.17 -20.59
N PRO A 665 -32.18 -18.05 -20.13
CA PRO A 665 -33.27 -17.61 -20.96
C PRO A 665 -33.02 -16.23 -21.57
N GLU A 666 -33.08 -16.09 -22.90
CA GLU A 666 -32.70 -14.86 -23.62
C GLU A 666 -33.50 -13.62 -23.17
N ASN A 667 -34.79 -13.80 -22.83
CA ASN A 667 -35.67 -12.73 -22.33
C ASN A 667 -35.23 -12.16 -21.00
N VAL A 668 -34.58 -12.96 -20.16
CA VAL A 668 -34.05 -12.50 -18.82
C VAL A 668 -32.64 -12.02 -18.94
N VAL A 669 -31.75 -12.76 -19.65
CA VAL A 669 -30.36 -12.41 -19.77
C VAL A 669 -30.18 -11.06 -20.48
N ASN A 670 -31.01 -10.74 -21.45
CA ASN A 670 -31.00 -9.43 -22.12
C ASN A 670 -31.42 -8.25 -21.21
N CYS A 671 -31.91 -8.52 -20.00
CA CYS A 671 -32.15 -7.51 -18.97
C CYS A 671 -30.91 -7.20 -18.13
N LEU A 672 -29.82 -8.00 -18.24
CA LEU A 672 -28.56 -7.73 -17.59
C LEU A 672 -27.85 -6.54 -18.26
N ASP A 673 -27.33 -5.65 -17.44
CA ASP A 673 -26.45 -4.57 -17.90
C ASP A 673 -25.02 -5.09 -18.11
N ILE A 674 -24.54 -5.93 -17.19
CA ILE A 674 -23.17 -6.47 -17.21
C ILE A 674 -23.19 -7.96 -16.84
N LEU A 675 -22.49 -8.76 -17.65
CA LEU A 675 -22.22 -10.18 -17.41
C LEU A 675 -20.72 -10.47 -17.53
N LEU A 676 -20.09 -10.99 -16.49
CA LEU A 676 -18.67 -11.33 -16.47
C LEU A 676 -18.49 -12.85 -16.55
N LEU A 677 -17.76 -13.33 -17.57
CA LEU A 677 -17.57 -14.76 -17.86
C LEU A 677 -16.10 -15.16 -18.01
N HIS A 678 -15.17 -14.21 -17.97
CA HIS A 678 -13.76 -14.48 -18.22
C HIS A 678 -13.12 -15.37 -17.14
N GLY A 679 -12.04 -16.07 -17.48
CA GLY A 679 -11.33 -16.92 -16.53
C GLY A 679 -12.05 -18.26 -16.22
N ASN A 680 -13.04 -18.67 -17.01
CA ASN A 680 -13.70 -19.96 -16.90
C ASN A 680 -13.01 -21.04 -17.77
N LYS A 681 -13.37 -22.31 -17.57
CA LYS A 681 -12.80 -23.45 -18.28
C LYS A 681 -13.75 -23.95 -19.40
N PHE A 682 -14.19 -23.06 -20.28
CA PHE A 682 -15.18 -23.42 -21.31
C PHE A 682 -14.69 -24.54 -22.22
N MET A 683 -15.55 -25.54 -22.41
CA MET A 683 -15.35 -26.63 -23.36
C MET A 683 -15.97 -26.27 -24.69
N CYS A 684 -15.13 -26.00 -25.68
CA CYS A 684 -15.56 -25.62 -27.03
C CYS A 684 -15.78 -26.85 -27.91
N THR A 685 -16.76 -27.64 -27.56
CA THR A 685 -17.30 -28.76 -28.33
C THR A 685 -18.61 -28.32 -28.99
N CYS A 686 -19.19 -29.19 -29.78
CA CYS A 686 -20.48 -28.94 -30.45
C CYS A 686 -21.60 -28.64 -29.45
N ASN A 687 -21.50 -29.05 -28.19
CA ASN A 687 -22.46 -28.72 -27.13
C ASN A 687 -22.42 -27.23 -26.76
N ALA A 688 -21.32 -26.53 -27.02
CA ALA A 688 -21.19 -25.07 -26.80
C ALA A 688 -21.74 -24.23 -27.97
N MET A 689 -22.27 -24.85 -29.01
CA MET A 689 -22.71 -24.15 -30.24
C MET A 689 -23.76 -23.06 -29.94
N TRP A 690 -24.78 -23.36 -29.14
CA TRP A 690 -25.78 -22.38 -28.75
C TRP A 690 -25.12 -21.19 -28.04
N PHE A 691 -24.24 -21.46 -27.09
CA PHE A 691 -23.58 -20.42 -26.29
C PHE A 691 -22.71 -19.51 -27.16
N ALA A 692 -21.93 -20.05 -28.10
CA ALA A 692 -21.12 -19.28 -29.03
C ALA A 692 -21.99 -18.41 -29.97
N ILE A 693 -23.11 -18.94 -30.47
CA ILE A 693 -24.06 -18.17 -31.28
C ILE A 693 -24.69 -17.05 -30.45
N TRP A 694 -25.11 -17.35 -29.23
CA TRP A 694 -25.70 -16.36 -28.33
C TRP A 694 -24.74 -15.24 -28.03
N LEU A 695 -23.45 -15.54 -27.70
CA LEU A 695 -22.40 -14.53 -27.42
C LEU A 695 -22.19 -13.55 -28.60
N ASN A 696 -22.37 -14.01 -29.82
CA ASN A 696 -22.25 -13.17 -31.03
C ASN A 696 -23.50 -12.32 -31.32
N ARG A 697 -24.64 -12.60 -30.70
CA ARG A 697 -25.91 -11.92 -30.96
C ARG A 697 -26.40 -11.07 -29.79
N THR A 698 -25.93 -11.35 -28.59
CA THR A 698 -26.41 -10.67 -27.39
C THR A 698 -25.99 -9.20 -27.36
N MET A 699 -26.88 -8.35 -26.83
CA MET A 699 -26.62 -6.93 -26.61
C MET A 699 -26.10 -6.66 -25.19
N VAL A 700 -25.98 -7.68 -24.35
CA VAL A 700 -25.47 -7.57 -22.97
C VAL A 700 -24.00 -7.17 -23.00
N ASN A 701 -23.62 -6.23 -22.15
CA ASN A 701 -22.21 -5.85 -22.01
C ASN A 701 -21.43 -6.99 -21.30
N ILE A 702 -20.54 -7.65 -22.06
CA ILE A 702 -19.65 -8.70 -21.54
C ILE A 702 -18.20 -8.20 -21.64
N PRO A 703 -17.67 -7.58 -20.59
CA PRO A 703 -16.29 -7.09 -20.58
C PRO A 703 -15.30 -8.22 -20.85
N ARG A 704 -14.25 -7.92 -21.63
CA ARG A 704 -13.19 -8.87 -22.01
C ARG A 704 -13.67 -10.08 -22.82
N LEU A 705 -14.86 -10.02 -23.46
CA LEU A 705 -15.40 -11.10 -24.28
C LEU A 705 -14.42 -11.54 -25.38
N ALA A 706 -13.86 -10.58 -26.12
CA ALA A 706 -12.95 -10.85 -27.23
C ALA A 706 -11.50 -11.19 -26.80
N THR A 707 -11.13 -11.00 -25.53
CA THR A 707 -9.76 -11.20 -25.06
C THR A 707 -9.63 -12.40 -24.11
N ASP A 708 -10.54 -12.57 -23.17
CA ASP A 708 -10.34 -13.45 -22.02
C ASP A 708 -11.43 -14.51 -21.83
N VAL A 709 -12.48 -14.52 -22.66
CA VAL A 709 -13.47 -15.62 -22.74
C VAL A 709 -12.97 -16.66 -23.74
N THR A 710 -12.23 -17.63 -23.25
CA THR A 710 -11.45 -18.58 -24.06
C THR A 710 -11.87 -20.02 -23.83
N CYS A 711 -11.63 -20.84 -24.85
CA CYS A 711 -11.78 -22.29 -24.77
C CYS A 711 -10.64 -22.91 -23.95
N ALA A 712 -10.98 -23.78 -22.99
CA ALA A 712 -9.99 -24.57 -22.25
C ALA A 712 -9.74 -25.94 -22.92
N ASN A 713 -10.77 -26.52 -23.51
CA ASN A 713 -10.74 -27.84 -24.17
C ASN A 713 -11.69 -27.86 -25.40
N PRO A 714 -11.51 -28.75 -26.37
CA PRO A 714 -10.39 -29.68 -26.58
C PRO A 714 -9.10 -28.95 -26.99
N GLY A 715 -7.95 -29.64 -26.90
CA GLY A 715 -6.61 -29.06 -27.10
C GLY A 715 -6.43 -28.31 -28.42
N ALA A 716 -7.07 -28.74 -29.50
CA ALA A 716 -7.03 -28.05 -30.79
C ALA A 716 -7.73 -26.67 -30.77
N GLN A 717 -8.62 -26.43 -29.82
CA GLN A 717 -9.35 -25.16 -29.61
C GLN A 717 -8.85 -24.39 -28.40
N ALA A 718 -7.96 -24.98 -27.59
CA ALA A 718 -7.44 -24.35 -26.36
C ALA A 718 -6.80 -23.00 -26.65
N GLY A 719 -7.18 -21.97 -25.87
CA GLY A 719 -6.75 -20.60 -26.06
C GLY A 719 -7.50 -19.80 -27.13
N LYS A 720 -8.28 -20.43 -27.99
CA LYS A 720 -9.14 -19.68 -28.92
C LYS A 720 -10.30 -19.04 -28.16
N LYS A 721 -10.79 -17.93 -28.72
CA LYS A 721 -11.93 -17.22 -28.16
C LYS A 721 -13.22 -17.95 -28.49
N VAL A 722 -14.11 -18.07 -27.49
CA VAL A 722 -15.39 -18.78 -27.68
C VAL A 722 -16.22 -18.18 -28.82
N ILE A 723 -16.19 -16.86 -29.02
CA ILE A 723 -16.90 -16.15 -30.08
C ILE A 723 -16.41 -16.49 -31.51
N PHE A 724 -15.19 -17.02 -31.64
CA PHE A 724 -14.61 -17.42 -32.93
C PHE A 724 -14.60 -18.94 -33.12
N LEU A 725 -15.46 -19.64 -32.39
CA LEU A 725 -15.61 -21.08 -32.55
C LEU A 725 -16.10 -21.43 -33.94
N ASP A 726 -15.36 -22.28 -34.69
CA ASP A 726 -15.76 -22.76 -35.99
C ASP A 726 -16.88 -23.78 -35.85
N LEU A 727 -18.10 -23.34 -36.16
CA LEU A 727 -19.32 -24.12 -36.04
C LEU A 727 -19.56 -25.07 -37.22
N GLN A 728 -18.81 -24.93 -38.35
CA GLN A 728 -19.01 -25.76 -39.55
C GLN A 728 -18.57 -27.20 -39.32
N THR A 729 -17.59 -27.43 -38.45
CA THR A 729 -17.13 -28.78 -38.11
C THR A 729 -18.11 -29.57 -37.22
N CYS A 730 -19.10 -28.93 -36.62
CA CYS A 730 -20.10 -29.59 -35.76
C CYS A 730 -21.25 -30.28 -36.51
N GLN A 731 -21.37 -30.12 -37.82
CA GLN A 731 -22.47 -30.67 -38.60
C GLN A 731 -22.28 -32.13 -39.10
N HIS A 732 -21.08 -32.70 -38.96
CA HIS A 732 -20.85 -34.05 -39.48
C HIS A 732 -19.92 -34.91 -38.62
N SER A 733 -20.33 -36.03 -38.18
CA SER A 733 -20.04 -37.45 -38.51
C SER A 733 -20.10 -38.38 -37.29
N SER A 734 -20.98 -39.35 -37.40
CA SER A 734 -21.02 -40.53 -36.54
C SER A 734 -19.74 -41.38 -36.63
N LEU A 735 -18.95 -41.21 -37.70
CA LEU A 735 -17.65 -41.89 -37.88
C LEU A 735 -16.56 -41.39 -36.90
N SER A 736 -16.58 -40.09 -36.55
CA SER A 736 -15.60 -39.51 -35.59
C SER A 736 -15.83 -39.98 -34.18
N ILE A 737 -17.08 -40.34 -33.79
CA ILE A 737 -17.39 -40.83 -32.45
C ILE A 737 -16.78 -42.23 -32.22
N ILE A 738 -16.85 -43.09 -33.25
CA ILE A 738 -16.31 -44.46 -33.17
C ILE A 738 -14.77 -44.41 -33.12
N LEU A 739 -14.13 -43.53 -33.92
CA LEU A 739 -12.69 -43.32 -33.92
C LEU A 739 -12.21 -42.71 -32.59
N TYR A 740 -13.01 -41.82 -32.03
CA TYR A 740 -12.73 -41.17 -30.73
C TYR A 740 -12.77 -42.14 -29.58
N VAL A 741 -13.80 -43.02 -29.51
CA VAL A 741 -13.94 -44.06 -28.47
C VAL A 741 -12.78 -45.08 -28.56
N PHE A 742 -12.34 -45.40 -29.76
CA PHE A 742 -11.19 -46.30 -29.97
C PHE A 742 -9.85 -45.69 -29.53
N LEU A 743 -9.63 -44.44 -29.91
CA LEU A 743 -8.39 -43.70 -29.55
C LEU A 743 -8.36 -43.29 -28.06
N THR A 744 -9.50 -42.98 -27.46
CA THR A 744 -9.55 -42.61 -26.01
C THR A 744 -9.29 -43.79 -25.11
N SER A 745 -9.75 -45.03 -25.49
CA SER A 745 -9.40 -46.25 -24.73
C SER A 745 -7.90 -46.54 -24.82
N LEU A 746 -7.27 -46.27 -25.97
CA LEU A 746 -5.84 -46.45 -26.15
C LEU A 746 -5.00 -45.40 -25.41
N THR A 747 -5.45 -44.11 -25.45
CA THR A 747 -4.77 -43.01 -24.72
C THR A 747 -4.98 -43.04 -23.23
N LEU A 748 -6.14 -43.48 -22.72
CA LEU A 748 -6.37 -43.68 -21.30
C LEU A 748 -5.41 -44.74 -20.73
N GLY A 749 -5.19 -45.85 -21.48
CA GLY A 749 -4.22 -46.87 -21.12
C GLY A 749 -2.78 -46.31 -21.06
N PHE A 750 -2.41 -45.45 -22.03
CA PHE A 750 -1.10 -44.82 -22.08
C PHE A 750 -0.93 -43.72 -21.01
N LEU A 751 -1.96 -42.93 -20.72
CA LEU A 751 -1.95 -41.90 -19.69
C LEU A 751 -1.90 -42.45 -18.27
N THR A 752 -2.64 -43.55 -18.00
CA THR A 752 -2.56 -44.24 -16.71
C THR A 752 -1.18 -44.80 -16.46
N LEU A 753 -0.53 -45.32 -17.51
CA LEU A 753 0.87 -45.84 -17.45
C LEU A 753 1.84 -44.66 -17.27
N SER A 754 1.68 -43.55 -18.02
CA SER A 754 2.54 -42.35 -17.96
C SER A 754 2.38 -41.56 -16.65
N ILE A 755 1.15 -41.40 -16.15
CA ILE A 755 0.89 -40.72 -14.87
C ILE A 755 1.41 -41.55 -13.70
N SER A 756 1.24 -42.88 -13.74
CA SER A 756 1.78 -43.76 -12.71
C SER A 756 3.30 -43.74 -12.71
N THR A 757 3.95 -43.75 -13.88
CA THR A 757 5.40 -43.62 -13.98
C THR A 757 5.92 -42.26 -13.58
N HIS A 758 5.20 -41.17 -13.91
CA HIS A 758 5.63 -39.81 -13.60
C HIS A 758 5.41 -39.42 -12.10
N LEU A 759 4.32 -39.86 -11.49
CA LEU A 759 4.07 -39.65 -10.05
C LEU A 759 4.98 -40.47 -9.16
N PHE A 760 5.29 -41.75 -9.57
CA PHE A 760 6.18 -42.61 -8.81
C PHE A 760 7.66 -42.30 -9.07
N LEU A 761 8.04 -41.76 -10.26
CA LEU A 761 9.44 -41.47 -10.57
C LEU A 761 10.02 -40.38 -9.69
N TRP A 762 9.24 -39.31 -9.37
CA TRP A 762 9.70 -38.24 -8.49
C TRP A 762 9.85 -38.68 -7.04
N ASP A 763 8.91 -39.46 -6.53
CA ASP A 763 8.98 -39.97 -5.17
C ASP A 763 10.09 -41.04 -5.04
N VAL A 764 10.26 -41.90 -6.06
CA VAL A 764 11.36 -42.90 -6.12
C VAL A 764 12.70 -42.23 -6.30
N TRP A 765 12.80 -41.20 -7.18
CA TRP A 765 14.03 -40.41 -7.36
C TRP A 765 14.42 -39.67 -6.10
N TYR A 766 13.45 -39.04 -5.42
CA TYR A 766 13.66 -38.37 -4.15
C TYR A 766 14.08 -39.38 -3.04
N ILE A 767 13.37 -40.48 -2.92
CA ILE A 767 13.68 -41.53 -1.94
C ILE A 767 15.03 -42.17 -2.27
N TYR A 768 15.34 -42.40 -3.55
CA TYR A 768 16.64 -42.95 -4.00
C TYR A 768 17.78 -42.00 -3.62
N HIS A 769 17.70 -40.72 -3.94
CA HIS A 769 18.75 -39.76 -3.59
C HIS A 769 18.84 -39.52 -2.07
N PHE A 770 17.75 -39.59 -1.37
CA PHE A 770 17.71 -39.51 0.09
C PHE A 770 18.38 -40.76 0.74
N CYS A 771 18.06 -41.99 0.26
CA CYS A 771 18.70 -43.21 0.72
C CYS A 771 20.17 -43.24 0.34
N TRP A 772 20.53 -42.76 -0.86
CA TRP A 772 21.90 -42.66 -1.32
C TRP A 772 22.75 -41.71 -0.50
N ALA A 773 22.21 -40.53 -0.16
CA ALA A 773 22.85 -39.57 0.75
C ALA A 773 23.05 -40.17 2.16
N LYS A 774 22.07 -40.96 2.63
CA LYS A 774 22.14 -41.65 3.92
C LYS A 774 23.11 -42.83 3.96
N ILE A 775 23.33 -43.53 2.84
CA ILE A 775 24.25 -44.68 2.73
C ILE A 775 25.71 -44.22 2.54
N LYS A 776 25.94 -43.16 1.74
CA LYS A 776 27.30 -42.62 1.49
C LYS A 776 27.82 -41.72 2.62
N GLY A 777 26.98 -41.31 3.55
CA GLY A 777 27.31 -40.29 4.56
C GLY A 777 27.37 -38.88 3.98
N TYR A 778 27.10 -37.87 4.85
CA TYR A 778 27.24 -36.48 4.47
C TYR A 778 28.72 -36.16 4.20
N SER A 779 29.01 -35.32 3.21
CA SER A 779 30.36 -34.83 2.96
C SER A 779 30.85 -34.03 4.18
N ARG A 780 32.16 -34.15 4.51
CA ARG A 780 32.77 -33.25 5.50
C ARG A 780 32.63 -31.81 4.98
N LEU A 781 32.27 -30.90 5.84
CA LEU A 781 32.31 -29.46 5.56
C LEU A 781 33.72 -29.14 5.06
N SER A 782 33.84 -28.74 3.81
CA SER A 782 35.08 -28.27 3.20
C SER A 782 35.63 -27.11 4.03
N SER A 783 36.94 -27.08 4.23
CA SER A 783 37.66 -26.02 4.94
C SER A 783 37.76 -24.73 4.10
N GLN A 784 36.64 -24.26 3.52
CA GLN A 784 36.54 -22.87 3.09
C GLN A 784 36.54 -22.01 4.35
N THR A 785 37.30 -20.95 4.32
CA THR A 785 37.48 -19.97 5.40
C THR A 785 36.13 -19.37 5.85
N THR A 786 35.46 -20.09 6.73
CA THR A 786 34.26 -19.56 7.39
C THR A 786 34.71 -18.62 8.49
N MET A 787 34.16 -17.39 8.51
CA MET A 787 34.50 -16.40 9.53
C MET A 787 33.91 -16.72 10.90
N TYR A 788 32.79 -17.43 10.94
CA TYR A 788 32.04 -17.75 12.16
C TYR A 788 31.78 -19.25 12.29
N ASP A 789 31.68 -19.68 13.52
CA ASP A 789 31.32 -21.08 13.81
C ASP A 789 29.80 -21.29 13.70
N ALA A 790 29.00 -20.29 14.06
CA ALA A 790 27.55 -20.30 13.84
C ALA A 790 26.94 -18.91 13.63
N PHE A 791 25.93 -18.87 12.77
CA PHE A 791 24.99 -17.75 12.70
C PHE A 791 23.77 -18.06 13.57
N ILE A 792 23.36 -17.10 14.42
CA ILE A 792 22.22 -17.24 15.32
C ILE A 792 21.04 -16.49 14.75
N ALA A 793 20.02 -17.22 14.34
CA ALA A 793 18.79 -16.65 13.77
C ALA A 793 17.66 -16.70 14.82
N TYR A 794 17.21 -15.55 15.28
CA TYR A 794 16.18 -15.40 16.29
C TYR A 794 15.31 -14.16 16.06
N ASP A 795 14.29 -13.95 16.87
CA ASP A 795 13.44 -12.75 16.79
C ASP A 795 14.06 -11.60 17.61
N THR A 796 14.83 -10.74 16.96
CA THR A 796 15.46 -9.55 17.58
C THR A 796 14.46 -8.53 18.14
N LYS A 797 13.18 -8.63 17.74
CA LYS A 797 12.10 -7.79 18.27
C LYS A 797 11.50 -8.31 19.58
N ASP A 798 11.87 -9.50 19.97
CA ASP A 798 11.43 -10.12 21.22
C ASP A 798 12.53 -10.00 22.28
N LEU A 799 12.36 -9.02 23.18
CA LEU A 799 13.36 -8.70 24.21
C LEU A 799 13.75 -9.93 25.05
N THR A 800 12.80 -10.79 25.37
CA THR A 800 13.07 -11.98 26.18
C THR A 800 13.95 -12.99 25.45
N VAL A 801 13.80 -13.09 24.13
CA VAL A 801 14.63 -13.97 23.30
C VAL A 801 16.01 -13.33 23.08
N SER A 802 16.06 -12.02 22.83
CA SER A 802 17.31 -11.28 22.66
C SER A 802 18.14 -11.34 23.94
N ASP A 803 17.54 -11.09 25.09
CA ASP A 803 18.21 -11.22 26.39
C ASP A 803 18.74 -12.63 26.63
N TRP A 804 17.96 -13.66 26.30
CA TRP A 804 18.42 -15.04 26.44
C TRP A 804 19.59 -15.36 25.50
N VAL A 805 19.56 -14.82 24.27
CA VAL A 805 20.66 -15.01 23.30
C VAL A 805 21.94 -14.33 23.77
N LEU A 806 21.84 -13.09 24.31
CA LEU A 806 22.99 -12.31 24.72
C LEU A 806 23.54 -12.74 26.09
N GLN A 807 22.67 -13.06 27.06
CA GLN A 807 23.09 -13.33 28.44
C GLN A 807 23.38 -14.80 28.69
N GLU A 808 22.72 -15.71 27.98
CA GLU A 808 22.91 -17.15 28.16
C GLU A 808 23.68 -17.78 27.01
N LEU A 809 23.20 -17.65 25.76
CA LEU A 809 23.79 -18.37 24.64
C LEU A 809 25.15 -17.82 24.27
N GLN A 810 25.31 -16.51 24.18
CA GLN A 810 26.59 -15.87 23.86
C GLN A 810 27.61 -16.11 24.95
N VAL A 811 27.25 -15.89 26.20
CA VAL A 811 28.15 -16.10 27.36
C VAL A 811 28.68 -17.53 27.40
N HIS A 812 27.80 -18.53 27.26
CA HIS A 812 28.19 -19.92 27.33
C HIS A 812 28.96 -20.45 26.12
N LEU A 813 28.82 -19.87 24.93
CA LEU A 813 29.49 -20.33 23.71
C LEU A 813 30.71 -19.49 23.36
N GLU A 814 30.67 -18.16 23.49
CA GLU A 814 31.81 -17.27 23.15
C GLU A 814 32.71 -17.02 24.37
N GLU A 815 32.14 -16.61 25.54
CA GLU A 815 32.94 -16.10 26.66
C GLU A 815 33.44 -17.20 27.56
N GLN A 816 32.59 -18.15 27.91
CA GLN A 816 32.93 -19.27 28.82
C GLN A 816 33.22 -20.56 28.07
N GLY A 817 33.29 -20.48 26.76
CA GLY A 817 33.52 -21.61 25.89
C GLY A 817 34.97 -22.10 25.86
N ASP A 818 35.22 -23.41 25.98
CA ASP A 818 36.54 -24.01 25.76
C ASP A 818 36.44 -25.12 24.71
N PRO A 819 36.93 -24.90 23.45
CA PRO A 819 37.39 -23.62 22.90
C PRO A 819 36.23 -22.62 22.69
N PRO A 820 36.48 -21.31 22.73
CA PRO A 820 35.48 -20.28 22.44
C PRO A 820 35.05 -20.36 20.99
N LEU A 821 33.75 -20.28 20.75
CA LEU A 821 33.14 -20.30 19.41
C LEU A 821 32.87 -18.89 18.93
N GLN A 822 33.12 -18.59 17.69
CA GLN A 822 32.80 -17.31 17.09
C GLN A 822 31.36 -17.33 16.55
N LEU A 823 30.46 -16.54 17.17
CA LEU A 823 29.07 -16.43 16.76
C LEU A 823 28.86 -15.19 15.89
N CYS A 824 28.00 -15.32 14.88
CA CYS A 824 27.48 -14.21 14.10
C CYS A 824 26.08 -13.84 14.63
N LEU A 825 25.91 -12.61 15.11
CA LEU A 825 24.68 -12.08 15.66
C LEU A 825 24.19 -10.91 14.78
N GLU A 826 22.87 -10.88 14.52
CA GLU A 826 22.23 -9.83 13.72
C GLU A 826 22.55 -8.42 14.24
N GLU A 827 22.41 -8.22 15.56
CA GLU A 827 22.56 -6.90 16.18
C GLU A 827 24.01 -6.40 16.25
N ARG A 828 25.00 -7.29 16.17
CA ARG A 828 26.41 -6.95 16.29
C ARG A 828 27.15 -6.97 14.98
N ASP A 829 26.88 -7.96 14.12
CA ASP A 829 27.77 -8.30 13.01
C ASP A 829 27.19 -7.96 11.63
N TRP A 830 25.90 -7.56 11.55
CA TRP A 830 25.32 -7.16 10.29
C TRP A 830 25.73 -5.75 9.87
N ILE A 831 25.94 -5.59 8.57
CA ILE A 831 26.36 -4.32 8.00
C ILE A 831 25.16 -3.37 7.94
N PRO A 832 25.19 -2.22 8.65
CA PRO A 832 24.11 -1.25 8.62
C PRO A 832 23.90 -0.70 7.19
N GLY A 833 22.62 -0.65 6.78
CA GLY A 833 22.25 -0.13 5.45
C GLY A 833 22.22 -1.17 4.32
N TRP A 834 22.69 -2.38 4.56
CA TRP A 834 22.54 -3.46 3.58
C TRP A 834 21.14 -4.07 3.62
N PRO A 835 20.62 -4.54 2.47
CA PRO A 835 19.36 -5.26 2.44
C PRO A 835 19.38 -6.46 3.40
N LEU A 836 18.28 -6.67 4.11
CA LEU A 836 18.14 -7.76 5.09
C LEU A 836 18.48 -9.13 4.49
N ILE A 837 18.09 -9.36 3.23
CA ILE A 837 18.34 -10.63 2.53
C ILE A 837 19.82 -10.84 2.28
N ASP A 838 20.56 -9.79 1.96
CA ASP A 838 21.99 -9.87 1.65
C ASP A 838 22.80 -10.12 2.92
N ASN A 839 22.54 -9.39 4.01
CA ASN A 839 23.12 -9.64 5.32
C ASN A 839 22.84 -11.08 5.79
N LEU A 840 21.60 -11.52 5.64
CA LEU A 840 21.17 -12.87 6.04
C LEU A 840 21.86 -13.96 5.21
N SER A 841 21.92 -13.78 3.90
CA SER A 841 22.58 -14.73 2.99
C SER A 841 24.07 -14.84 3.29
N GLN A 842 24.72 -13.68 3.50
CA GLN A 842 26.13 -13.61 3.84
C GLN A 842 26.42 -14.27 5.20
N SER A 843 25.65 -13.97 6.22
CA SER A 843 25.79 -14.57 7.56
C SER A 843 25.64 -16.10 7.51
N ILE A 844 24.68 -16.59 6.74
CA ILE A 844 24.48 -18.03 6.55
C ILE A 844 25.66 -18.66 5.80
N GLN A 845 26.21 -18.00 4.77
CA GLN A 845 27.32 -18.53 3.97
C GLN A 845 28.65 -18.49 4.72
N GLN A 846 28.91 -17.44 5.52
CA GLN A 846 30.17 -17.26 6.24
C GLN A 846 30.23 -18.04 7.56
N SER A 847 29.14 -18.65 7.99
CA SER A 847 29.08 -19.44 9.22
C SER A 847 29.10 -20.95 8.94
N LYS A 848 29.78 -21.74 9.74
CA LYS A 848 29.81 -23.22 9.59
C LYS A 848 28.41 -23.80 9.76
N LYS A 849 27.64 -23.31 10.73
CA LYS A 849 26.27 -23.76 11.03
C LYS A 849 25.32 -22.58 11.22
N THR A 850 24.03 -22.85 11.09
CA THR A 850 22.96 -21.87 11.39
C THR A 850 22.10 -22.41 12.51
N ILE A 851 22.01 -21.68 13.61
CA ILE A 851 21.19 -22.03 14.79
C ILE A 851 19.93 -21.18 14.78
N PHE A 852 18.78 -21.82 14.76
CA PHE A 852 17.49 -21.16 14.86
C PHE A 852 16.96 -21.25 16.28
N ILE A 853 16.74 -20.10 16.92
CA ILE A 853 16.09 -20.01 18.22
C ILE A 853 14.59 -19.83 17.98
N LEU A 854 13.83 -20.86 18.29
CA LEU A 854 12.45 -20.97 17.86
C LEU A 854 11.45 -20.66 18.98
N THR A 855 10.60 -19.68 18.71
CA THR A 855 9.40 -19.33 19.47
C THR A 855 8.17 -19.39 18.59
N ASN A 856 6.98 -19.44 19.16
CA ASN A 856 5.71 -19.43 18.41
C ASN A 856 5.55 -18.19 17.54
N LYS A 857 6.08 -17.05 18.00
CA LYS A 857 6.05 -15.78 17.31
C LYS A 857 7.04 -15.76 16.14
N TYR A 858 8.27 -16.19 16.38
CA TYR A 858 9.32 -16.20 15.36
C TYR A 858 8.98 -17.11 14.17
N ILE A 859 8.46 -18.29 14.40
CA ILE A 859 8.08 -19.24 13.33
C ILE A 859 7.01 -18.67 12.37
N ARG A 860 6.16 -17.76 12.85
CA ARG A 860 5.14 -17.11 12.02
C ARG A 860 5.68 -15.91 11.25
N SER A 861 6.85 -15.41 11.60
CA SER A 861 7.47 -14.24 10.98
C SER A 861 7.93 -14.48 9.55
N GLY A 862 7.99 -13.42 8.75
CA GLY A 862 8.58 -13.44 7.42
C GLY A 862 10.08 -13.73 7.45
N ASN A 863 10.78 -13.17 8.44
CA ASN A 863 12.23 -13.31 8.61
C ASN A 863 12.63 -14.77 8.84
N PHE A 864 11.90 -15.47 9.70
CA PHE A 864 12.13 -16.91 9.90
C PHE A 864 12.02 -17.71 8.60
N LYS A 865 10.94 -17.43 7.83
CA LYS A 865 10.72 -18.16 6.56
C LYS A 865 11.86 -17.96 5.58
N THR A 866 12.33 -16.72 5.45
CA THR A 866 13.44 -16.37 4.55
C THR A 866 14.75 -16.98 5.02
N ALA A 867 15.09 -16.83 6.30
CA ALA A 867 16.29 -17.38 6.90
C ALA A 867 16.33 -18.92 6.78
N PHE A 868 15.21 -19.55 7.09
CA PHE A 868 15.09 -21.00 7.04
C PHE A 868 15.18 -21.52 5.60
N TYR A 869 14.60 -20.81 4.64
CA TYR A 869 14.71 -21.13 3.21
C TYR A 869 16.17 -21.08 2.74
N LEU A 870 16.89 -20.01 3.03
CA LEU A 870 18.29 -19.83 2.64
C LEU A 870 19.21 -20.86 3.28
N ALA A 871 19.02 -21.15 4.58
CA ALA A 871 19.78 -22.18 5.27
C ALA A 871 19.48 -23.59 4.72
N HIS A 872 18.22 -23.82 4.32
CA HIS A 872 17.83 -25.10 3.70
C HIS A 872 18.36 -25.23 2.27
N GLN A 873 18.44 -24.15 1.51
CA GLN A 873 19.09 -24.14 0.20
C GLN A 873 20.57 -24.51 0.34
N ARG A 874 21.28 -23.90 1.28
CA ARG A 874 22.69 -24.26 1.56
C ARG A 874 22.86 -25.75 1.98
N LEU A 875 21.94 -26.28 2.77
CA LEU A 875 21.93 -27.72 3.12
C LEU A 875 21.83 -28.61 1.89
N MET A 876 21.05 -28.22 0.89
CA MET A 876 20.86 -28.97 -0.36
C MET A 876 22.08 -28.85 -1.27
N ASP A 877 22.68 -27.67 -1.38
CA ASP A 877 23.82 -27.38 -2.26
C ASP A 877 25.11 -28.03 -1.75
N GLU A 878 25.41 -27.92 -0.46
CA GLU A 878 26.65 -28.43 0.15
C GLU A 878 26.53 -29.88 0.63
N LYS A 879 25.31 -30.46 0.65
CA LYS A 879 25.03 -31.83 1.17
C LYS A 879 25.50 -32.05 2.60
N ALA A 880 25.64 -31.01 3.38
CA ALA A 880 26.03 -30.99 4.78
C ALA A 880 24.93 -30.48 5.68
N ASP A 881 24.72 -31.05 6.87
CA ASP A 881 23.73 -30.60 7.82
C ASP A 881 24.21 -29.36 8.58
N VAL A 882 23.86 -28.21 8.07
CA VAL A 882 24.25 -26.90 8.60
C VAL A 882 23.22 -26.27 9.52
N ILE A 883 22.06 -26.92 9.76
CA ILE A 883 20.94 -26.34 10.50
C ILE A 883 20.78 -27.01 11.87
N LEU A 884 20.78 -26.20 12.93
CA LEU A 884 20.43 -26.60 14.29
C LEU A 884 19.18 -25.84 14.76
N LEU A 885 18.29 -26.51 15.49
CA LEU A 885 17.06 -25.94 15.99
C LEU A 885 17.04 -25.98 17.52
N ILE A 886 16.87 -24.87 18.16
CA ILE A 886 16.71 -24.72 19.61
C ILE A 886 15.30 -24.23 19.90
N PHE A 887 14.56 -24.92 20.74
CA PHE A 887 13.23 -24.56 21.18
C PHE A 887 13.26 -23.94 22.58
N LEU A 888 12.84 -22.68 22.68
CA LEU A 888 12.68 -22.01 23.97
C LEU A 888 11.30 -22.27 24.57
N GLU A 889 10.32 -22.66 23.73
CA GLU A 889 8.94 -22.94 24.16
C GLU A 889 8.35 -24.14 23.43
N LYS A 890 7.31 -24.75 24.00
CA LYS A 890 6.59 -25.87 23.35
C LYS A 890 5.81 -25.37 22.12
N LEU A 891 6.21 -25.77 20.96
CA LEU A 891 5.64 -25.33 19.69
C LEU A 891 4.44 -26.20 19.23
N PRO A 892 3.40 -25.59 18.59
CA PRO A 892 2.28 -26.33 18.05
C PRO A 892 2.71 -27.27 16.92
N ARG A 893 2.07 -28.46 16.87
CA ARG A 893 2.39 -29.54 15.90
C ARG A 893 2.14 -29.21 14.43
N SER A 894 1.63 -28.02 14.09
CA SER A 894 1.06 -27.68 12.77
C SER A 894 1.98 -26.96 11.80
N SER A 895 3.22 -26.61 12.12
CA SER A 895 4.13 -25.93 11.20
C SER A 895 4.60 -26.84 10.06
N LYS A 896 4.32 -26.48 8.80
CA LYS A 896 4.73 -27.22 7.60
C LYS A 896 6.25 -27.37 7.50
N TYR A 897 7.01 -26.33 7.84
CA TYR A 897 8.47 -26.29 7.74
C TYR A 897 9.16 -27.20 8.76
N LEU A 898 8.65 -27.26 9.98
CA LEU A 898 9.18 -28.08 11.06
C LEU A 898 8.76 -29.56 10.97
N ARG A 899 7.64 -29.85 10.31
CA ARG A 899 7.08 -31.21 10.22
C ARG A 899 7.99 -32.17 9.46
N LEU A 900 8.59 -31.69 8.36
CA LEU A 900 9.51 -32.49 7.53
C LEU A 900 10.80 -32.77 8.31
N ARG A 901 11.40 -31.76 8.92
CA ARG A 901 12.65 -31.89 9.67
C ARG A 901 12.48 -32.70 10.96
N LYS A 902 11.36 -32.58 11.67
CA LYS A 902 11.03 -33.36 12.86
C LYS A 902 10.82 -34.86 12.58
N ARG A 903 10.38 -35.22 11.37
CA ARG A 903 10.26 -36.61 10.92
C ARG A 903 11.62 -37.19 10.51
N LEU A 904 12.48 -36.39 9.85
CA LEU A 904 13.75 -36.84 9.29
C LEU A 904 14.90 -36.87 10.32
N TYR A 905 14.86 -35.89 11.26
CA TYR A 905 15.98 -35.66 12.20
C TYR A 905 15.47 -35.44 13.62
N ARG A 906 14.82 -36.40 14.19
CA ARG A 906 14.23 -36.33 15.55
C ARG A 906 15.25 -36.00 16.67
N ARG A 907 16.56 -36.21 16.43
CA ARG A 907 17.67 -35.98 17.37
C ARG A 907 18.47 -34.70 17.14
N SER A 908 18.19 -33.90 16.09
CA SER A 908 18.86 -32.62 15.83
C SER A 908 18.09 -31.39 16.40
N ILE A 909 17.18 -31.65 17.29
CA ILE A 909 16.35 -30.65 17.94
C ILE A 909 16.75 -30.62 19.41
N LEU A 910 17.16 -29.44 19.88
CA LEU A 910 17.47 -29.17 21.29
C LEU A 910 16.34 -28.35 21.88
N GLU A 911 15.82 -28.80 23.02
CA GLU A 911 14.80 -28.06 23.77
C GLU A 911 15.45 -27.44 25.01
N TRP A 912 15.20 -26.16 25.25
CA TRP A 912 15.70 -25.49 26.45
C TRP A 912 15.04 -26.08 27.68
N PRO A 913 15.80 -26.61 28.63
CA PRO A 913 15.25 -27.27 29.80
C PRO A 913 14.65 -26.28 30.80
N THR A 914 13.45 -26.55 31.26
CA THR A 914 12.80 -25.79 32.34
C THR A 914 13.42 -26.03 33.71
N ASN A 915 14.16 -27.14 33.85
CA ASN A 915 14.87 -27.46 35.08
C ASN A 915 16.32 -26.94 35.02
N PRO A 916 16.76 -26.03 35.91
CA PRO A 916 18.12 -25.50 35.93
C PRO A 916 19.22 -26.54 36.01
N GLN A 917 18.98 -27.67 36.69
CA GLN A 917 19.97 -28.77 36.79
C GLN A 917 20.23 -29.47 35.45
N ALA A 918 19.35 -29.33 34.47
CA ALA A 918 19.53 -29.92 33.15
C ALA A 918 20.23 -28.98 32.17
N GLN A 919 20.45 -27.73 32.53
CA GLN A 919 21.07 -26.72 31.64
C GLN A 919 22.53 -27.06 31.28
N PRO A 920 23.40 -27.55 32.20
CA PRO A 920 24.77 -27.93 31.80
C PRO A 920 24.78 -29.01 30.71
N TYR A 921 23.82 -29.94 30.75
CA TYR A 921 23.71 -31.00 29.75
C TYR A 921 23.24 -30.47 28.41
N PHE A 922 22.37 -29.45 28.41
CA PHE A 922 21.97 -28.77 27.19
C PHE A 922 23.16 -28.08 26.52
N TRP A 923 24.00 -27.37 27.27
CA TRP A 923 25.19 -26.69 26.71
C TRP A 923 26.21 -27.70 26.18
N PHE A 924 26.44 -28.78 26.88
CA PHE A 924 27.27 -29.86 26.39
C PHE A 924 26.74 -30.47 25.08
N SER A 925 25.43 -30.69 25.01
CA SER A 925 24.79 -31.24 23.80
C SER A 925 24.87 -30.28 22.63
N LEU A 926 24.69 -29.00 22.88
CA LEU A 926 24.77 -27.94 21.84
C LEU A 926 26.19 -27.83 21.29
N ARG A 927 27.20 -27.87 22.13
CA ARG A 927 28.61 -27.85 21.72
C ARG A 927 28.98 -29.08 20.90
N ASN A 928 28.57 -30.26 21.32
CA ASN A 928 28.78 -31.48 20.54
C ASN A 928 28.09 -31.40 19.16
N ALA A 929 26.90 -30.85 19.10
CA ALA A 929 26.20 -30.62 17.84
C ALA A 929 26.93 -29.60 16.95
N MET A 930 27.65 -28.65 17.52
CA MET A 930 28.47 -27.67 16.78
C MET A 930 29.77 -28.29 16.26
N ALA A 931 30.41 -29.13 17.08
CA ALA A 931 31.71 -29.78 16.73
C ALA A 931 31.59 -30.90 15.71
N THR A 932 30.39 -31.48 15.53
CA THR A 932 30.22 -32.65 14.63
C THR A 932 29.91 -32.21 13.19
N ASP A 933 30.68 -32.76 12.24
CA ASP A 933 30.55 -32.52 10.81
C ASP A 933 29.42 -33.33 10.14
N SER A 934 28.92 -34.38 10.82
CA SER A 934 27.83 -35.19 10.30
C SER A 934 26.86 -35.68 11.38
N HIS A 935 25.62 -35.83 11.02
CA HIS A 935 24.55 -36.32 11.87
C HIS A 935 24.79 -37.75 12.43
N ARG A 936 25.58 -38.54 11.73
CA ARG A 936 25.93 -39.92 12.10
C ARG A 936 26.93 -39.95 13.26
N GLN A 937 27.91 -39.04 13.28
CA GLN A 937 28.88 -38.89 14.37
C GLN A 937 28.23 -38.39 15.63
N TYR A 938 27.33 -37.41 15.52
CA TYR A 938 26.54 -36.87 16.63
C TYR A 938 25.64 -37.95 17.27
N SER A 939 24.98 -38.77 16.46
CA SER A 939 24.13 -39.87 16.93
C SER A 939 24.93 -40.96 17.64
N LYS A 940 26.21 -41.23 17.26
CA LYS A 940 27.11 -42.18 17.92
C LYS A 940 27.61 -41.65 19.28
N LEU A 941 28.08 -40.41 19.31
CA LEU A 941 28.49 -39.72 20.55
C LEU A 941 27.38 -39.69 21.59
N PHE A 942 26.12 -39.46 21.17
CA PHE A 942 24.96 -39.41 22.07
C PHE A 942 24.54 -40.79 22.58
N GLN A 943 24.84 -41.87 21.87
CA GLN A 943 24.59 -43.27 22.32
C GLN A 943 25.67 -43.77 23.29
N GLU A 944 26.89 -43.25 23.18
CA GLU A 944 28.00 -43.58 24.07
C GLU A 944 27.99 -42.80 25.41
N THR A 945 27.20 -41.71 25.50
CA THR A 945 27.09 -40.88 26.70
C THR A 945 25.79 -41.09 27.49
N LEU A 946 24.86 -41.92 27.03
CA LEU A 946 23.68 -42.42 27.71
C LEU A 946 23.93 -43.87 28.18
#